data_7520adc0da4b6c7e36d35074674f2169
#
_entry.id   7520adc0da4b6c7e36d35074674f2169
#
_cell.length_a   1.000
_cell.length_b   1.000
_cell.length_c   1.000
_cell.angle_alpha   90.00
_cell.angle_beta   90.00
_cell.angle_gamma   90.00
#
_symmetry.space_group_name_H-M   'P 1'
#
loop_
_entity.id
_entity.type
_entity.pdbx_description
1 polymer ?
#
loop_
_entity_poly.entity_id
_entity_poly.type
_entity_poly.pdbx_seq_one_letter_code
_entity_poly.pdbx_strand_id
1 'polypeptide(L)'
;MAWYDEAVFYHIYPLGLTGAPTENTYGEPVHRLNTLLPWITHIREIGCNALYIGPLFESVGHGYETTDYKKLDSRLGDNEDLKAFVKACHENGVRVIFDGVFNHVGRDFFAFQDVKTNRENSAYKDWFCNVNFWGNNEYNDGFSYDNWGGYNLLVKLNQRNPAVRDYICDVIRFWVREFDVDGIRLDAADVLDFEFMRALRGVANEVKPEFWLMGEVIHGDYTRWVNEGTLHSVTNYHLHKALYSGHNDHNYFEIAHTVTRLYGMGGNRPDGLKLYNFVDNHDVERIYTKLNNKAHYAPVHVLLYTLPGVPSVYYGSEFGIEGKKEKFSDASLRPALSLDEYKDALNNNACTKLTAALGHIRQASKALSYGDYQQLLLTNRQYAFSRNTQDETAIVTVNNDDSDYVMTVPCGNHTVFYGMLTGQEVSAVNGTICVNVKANSGEIWLTNADKLFVADPAGGEASALVTDGGKDDAQGQQGKTEQGTTDGMKVKTEAEEERDQAETDRTRQNCGMEAGTGGMGAGSCGDRTELPETCTEAGNTKGAGYEQQGNAKDTGCEQPGNAKGAGYEQQGNANDEAHEAMDRALDEAFERGKIAGLQEAILAIMERNGNVTDRMRQDVYDNVYHDSLVNWVKSFR
;
A
#
# COMPACT_ATOMS: atom_id res chain seq x y z
N MET A 1 -6.55 -3.91 -24.65
CA MET A 1 -5.61 -4.09 -23.51
C MET A 1 -4.99 -2.75 -23.24
N ALA A 2 -5.20 -2.21 -22.07
CA ALA A 2 -4.69 -0.90 -21.71
C ALA A 2 -3.26 -1.02 -21.12
N TRP A 3 -2.45 0.03 -21.21
CA TRP A 3 -1.08 0.03 -20.71
C TRP A 3 -0.98 -0.35 -19.21
N TYR A 4 -1.97 0.06 -18.41
CA TYR A 4 -1.98 -0.22 -16.97
C TYR A 4 -2.29 -1.68 -16.62
N ASP A 5 -2.74 -2.49 -17.58
CA ASP A 5 -2.92 -3.94 -17.37
C ASP A 5 -1.58 -4.66 -17.20
N GLU A 6 -0.52 -4.14 -17.83
CA GLU A 6 0.84 -4.68 -17.80
C GLU A 6 1.79 -3.83 -16.95
N ALA A 7 1.26 -2.82 -16.25
CA ALA A 7 2.08 -1.93 -15.45
C ALA A 7 2.66 -2.63 -14.21
N VAL A 8 3.89 -2.25 -13.90
CA VAL A 8 4.56 -2.45 -12.63
C VAL A 8 4.92 -1.06 -12.14
N PHE A 9 4.27 -0.62 -11.08
CA PHE A 9 4.42 0.75 -10.58
C PHE A 9 5.60 0.88 -9.63
N TYR A 10 6.25 2.02 -9.72
CA TYR A 10 7.10 2.58 -8.68
C TYR A 10 6.39 3.78 -8.07
N HIS A 11 6.35 3.91 -6.76
CA HIS A 11 5.65 4.98 -6.07
C HIS A 11 6.65 5.91 -5.37
N ILE A 12 6.61 7.21 -5.68
CA ILE A 12 7.45 8.24 -5.07
C ILE A 12 6.60 9.27 -4.33
N TYR A 13 6.95 9.53 -3.07
CA TYR A 13 6.53 10.73 -2.34
C TYR A 13 7.64 11.79 -2.47
N PRO A 14 7.49 12.78 -3.38
CA PRO A 14 8.62 13.57 -3.85
C PRO A 14 9.19 14.54 -2.82
N LEU A 15 8.35 15.16 -1.97
CA LEU A 15 8.82 16.05 -0.91
C LEU A 15 9.73 15.33 0.09
N GLY A 16 9.39 14.08 0.45
CA GLY A 16 10.23 13.25 1.32
C GLY A 16 11.50 12.83 0.61
N LEU A 17 11.39 12.14 -0.54
CA LEU A 17 12.55 11.58 -1.25
C LEU A 17 13.61 12.61 -1.56
N THR A 18 13.22 13.84 -1.93
CA THR A 18 14.15 14.93 -2.25
C THR A 18 14.65 15.71 -1.03
N GLY A 19 14.20 15.37 0.19
CA GLY A 19 14.54 16.11 1.41
C GLY A 19 14.05 17.56 1.39
N ALA A 20 12.88 17.81 0.80
CA ALA A 20 12.29 19.14 0.79
C ALA A 20 11.93 19.59 2.23
N PRO A 21 11.98 20.90 2.53
CA PRO A 21 11.54 21.43 3.83
C PRO A 21 10.10 21.03 4.13
N THR A 22 9.78 20.79 5.42
CA THR A 22 8.43 20.42 5.87
C THR A 22 7.41 21.54 5.67
N GLU A 23 7.84 22.80 5.76
CA GLU A 23 6.99 23.97 5.54
C GLU A 23 7.35 24.65 4.23
N ASN A 24 6.33 25.07 3.49
CA ASN A 24 6.50 25.85 2.28
C ASN A 24 6.51 27.34 2.63
N THR A 25 7.55 28.02 2.22
CA THR A 25 7.70 29.47 2.38
C THR A 25 7.21 30.26 1.17
N TYR A 26 6.73 29.56 0.11
CA TYR A 26 6.31 30.13 -1.17
C TYR A 26 7.38 31.03 -1.81
N GLY A 27 8.64 30.66 -1.61
CA GLY A 27 9.81 31.39 -2.13
C GLY A 27 10.07 31.08 -3.61
N GLU A 28 11.27 31.49 -4.07
CA GLU A 28 11.76 31.12 -5.40
C GLU A 28 11.86 29.60 -5.54
N PRO A 29 11.57 29.04 -6.72
CA PRO A 29 11.64 27.61 -6.95
C PRO A 29 13.02 27.01 -6.65
N VAL A 30 13.04 25.88 -5.96
CA VAL A 30 14.26 25.10 -5.73
C VAL A 30 14.13 23.79 -6.49
N HIS A 31 14.90 23.62 -7.55
CA HIS A 31 14.80 22.58 -8.57
C HIS A 31 15.17 21.17 -8.05
N ARG A 32 14.57 20.73 -6.92
CA ARG A 32 14.83 19.41 -6.31
C ARG A 32 14.30 18.26 -7.15
N LEU A 33 13.23 18.48 -7.93
CA LEU A 33 12.68 17.44 -8.80
C LEU A 33 13.72 16.88 -9.76
N ASN A 34 14.69 17.71 -10.18
CA ASN A 34 15.77 17.30 -11.08
C ASN A 34 16.71 16.24 -10.45
N THR A 35 16.75 16.14 -9.10
CA THR A 35 17.51 15.08 -8.42
C THR A 35 16.88 13.70 -8.60
N LEU A 36 15.64 13.63 -9.07
CA LEU A 36 14.91 12.39 -9.34
C LEU A 36 15.16 11.85 -10.77
N LEU A 37 15.83 12.60 -11.66
CA LEU A 37 16.13 12.12 -13.02
C LEU A 37 16.91 10.78 -13.03
N PRO A 38 17.95 10.56 -12.19
CA PRO A 38 18.63 9.26 -12.12
C PRO A 38 17.72 8.11 -11.67
N TRP A 39 16.67 8.38 -10.87
CA TRP A 39 15.73 7.38 -10.43
C TRP A 39 14.94 6.76 -11.59
N ILE A 40 14.77 7.45 -12.73
CA ILE A 40 14.10 6.90 -13.91
C ILE A 40 14.85 5.66 -14.43
N THR A 41 16.18 5.70 -14.45
CA THR A 41 17.01 4.54 -14.80
C THR A 41 16.83 3.42 -13.79
N HIS A 42 16.93 3.70 -12.50
CA HIS A 42 16.73 2.73 -11.43
C HIS A 42 15.34 2.05 -11.53
N ILE A 43 14.27 2.84 -11.75
CA ILE A 43 12.90 2.34 -11.95
C ILE A 43 12.86 1.30 -13.07
N ARG A 44 13.55 1.57 -14.19
CA ARG A 44 13.63 0.62 -15.31
C ARG A 44 14.45 -0.62 -14.98
N GLU A 45 15.57 -0.45 -14.30
CA GLU A 45 16.47 -1.54 -13.90
C GLU A 45 15.80 -2.53 -12.95
N ILE A 46 14.93 -2.06 -12.05
CA ILE A 46 14.14 -2.94 -11.18
C ILE A 46 12.84 -3.47 -11.83
N GLY A 47 12.70 -3.31 -13.15
CA GLY A 47 11.56 -3.85 -13.91
C GLY A 47 10.24 -3.11 -13.68
N CYS A 48 10.26 -1.83 -13.29
CA CYS A 48 9.06 -0.99 -13.29
C CYS A 48 8.93 -0.21 -14.60
N ASN A 49 7.70 0.03 -15.04
CA ASN A 49 7.38 0.74 -16.29
C ASN A 49 6.30 1.82 -16.09
N ALA A 50 5.90 2.06 -14.86
CA ALA A 50 4.97 3.11 -14.49
C ALA A 50 5.41 3.77 -13.16
N LEU A 51 5.18 5.06 -13.04
CA LEU A 51 5.49 5.88 -11.88
C LEU A 51 4.21 6.52 -11.33
N TYR A 52 3.91 6.28 -10.08
CA TYR A 52 3.01 7.10 -9.29
C TYR A 52 3.84 8.10 -8.49
N ILE A 53 3.67 9.38 -8.73
CA ILE A 53 4.38 10.45 -8.04
C ILE A 53 3.43 11.51 -7.51
N GLY A 54 3.54 11.81 -6.23
CA GLY A 54 2.73 12.85 -5.60
C GLY A 54 2.70 12.78 -4.08
N PRO A 55 2.13 13.82 -3.49
CA PRO A 55 1.59 15.05 -4.11
C PRO A 55 2.68 15.97 -4.66
N LEU A 56 2.38 16.70 -5.74
CA LEU A 56 3.34 17.51 -6.50
C LEU A 56 3.09 19.00 -6.46
N PHE A 57 1.83 19.41 -6.28
CA PHE A 57 1.41 20.79 -6.51
C PHE A 57 1.56 21.66 -5.27
N GLU A 58 1.63 22.99 -5.48
CA GLU A 58 1.87 23.97 -4.42
C GLU A 58 0.99 23.71 -3.21
N SER A 59 1.61 23.57 -2.04
CA SER A 59 0.95 23.17 -0.79
C SER A 59 1.57 23.86 0.42
N VAL A 60 0.89 23.79 1.57
CA VAL A 60 1.36 24.42 2.81
C VAL A 60 2.51 23.64 3.43
N GLY A 61 2.38 22.31 3.52
CA GLY A 61 3.31 21.46 4.28
C GLY A 61 3.56 20.11 3.63
N HIS A 62 2.78 19.11 3.99
CA HIS A 62 3.02 17.72 3.54
C HIS A 62 2.51 17.38 2.12
N GLY A 63 2.01 18.39 1.38
CA GLY A 63 1.61 18.20 -0.02
C GLY A 63 0.11 17.99 -0.21
N TYR A 64 -0.61 17.55 0.81
CA TYR A 64 -2.06 17.33 0.72
C TYR A 64 -2.89 18.58 1.05
N GLU A 65 -2.28 19.67 1.47
CA GLU A 65 -2.90 20.99 1.64
C GLU A 65 -2.70 21.85 0.39
N THR A 66 -3.22 21.39 -0.73
CA THR A 66 -3.03 22.04 -2.04
C THR A 66 -3.54 23.47 -2.04
N THR A 67 -2.69 24.40 -2.47
CA THR A 67 -3.01 25.83 -2.59
C THR A 67 -3.12 26.30 -4.05
N ASP A 68 -2.40 25.63 -4.97
CA ASP A 68 -2.52 25.85 -6.41
C ASP A 68 -2.28 24.55 -7.18
N TYR A 69 -3.31 24.04 -7.85
CA TYR A 69 -3.24 22.80 -8.65
C TYR A 69 -2.48 22.94 -9.98
N LYS A 70 -2.15 24.16 -10.40
CA LYS A 70 -1.52 24.42 -11.69
C LYS A 70 -0.07 24.87 -11.60
N LYS A 71 0.47 24.90 -10.37
CA LYS A 71 1.85 25.27 -10.06
C LYS A 71 2.53 24.12 -9.31
N LEU A 72 3.69 23.67 -9.83
CA LEU A 72 4.53 22.73 -9.08
C LEU A 72 4.92 23.37 -7.74
N ASP A 73 4.97 22.58 -6.69
CA ASP A 73 5.42 23.03 -5.36
C ASP A 73 6.81 23.66 -5.47
N SER A 74 6.93 24.91 -5.01
CA SER A 74 8.18 25.69 -5.12
C SER A 74 9.38 25.03 -4.43
N ARG A 75 9.12 24.12 -3.50
CA ARG A 75 10.17 23.30 -2.87
C ARG A 75 10.71 22.21 -3.79
N LEU A 76 9.98 21.82 -4.84
CA LEU A 76 10.37 20.83 -5.84
C LEU A 76 10.93 21.45 -7.12
N GLY A 77 10.47 22.65 -7.49
CA GLY A 77 10.87 23.33 -8.70
C GLY A 77 9.78 24.20 -9.31
N ASP A 78 9.77 24.28 -10.63
CA ASP A 78 8.74 24.94 -11.42
C ASP A 78 8.07 23.99 -12.43
N ASN A 79 7.09 24.50 -13.19
CA ASN A 79 6.35 23.70 -14.15
C ASN A 79 7.22 23.17 -15.31
N GLU A 80 8.31 23.86 -15.67
CA GLU A 80 9.23 23.38 -16.71
C GLU A 80 10.05 22.19 -16.21
N ASP A 81 10.42 22.15 -14.91
CA ASP A 81 11.05 20.98 -14.30
C ASP A 81 10.11 19.76 -14.37
N LEU A 82 8.82 19.93 -13.99
CA LEU A 82 7.87 18.84 -14.02
C LEU A 82 7.62 18.33 -15.44
N LYS A 83 7.50 19.22 -16.40
CA LYS A 83 7.32 18.89 -17.81
C LYS A 83 8.55 18.12 -18.35
N ALA A 84 9.75 18.58 -18.02
CA ALA A 84 10.99 17.92 -18.41
C ALA A 84 11.10 16.53 -17.76
N PHE A 85 10.72 16.40 -16.49
CA PHE A 85 10.74 15.14 -15.76
C PHE A 85 9.77 14.11 -16.37
N VAL A 86 8.50 14.48 -16.62
CA VAL A 86 7.52 13.57 -17.25
C VAL A 86 7.97 13.16 -18.64
N LYS A 87 8.50 14.12 -19.44
CA LYS A 87 9.06 13.81 -20.75
C LYS A 87 10.21 12.80 -20.65
N ALA A 88 11.13 12.97 -19.70
CA ALA A 88 12.22 12.03 -19.48
C ALA A 88 11.71 10.63 -19.07
N CYS A 89 10.65 10.55 -18.25
CA CYS A 89 9.98 9.29 -17.95
C CYS A 89 9.47 8.61 -19.22
N HIS A 90 8.73 9.33 -20.06
CA HIS A 90 8.17 8.80 -21.32
C HIS A 90 9.28 8.35 -22.31
N GLU A 91 10.36 9.12 -22.44
CA GLU A 91 11.52 8.75 -23.27
C GLU A 91 12.20 7.47 -22.81
N ASN A 92 12.06 7.12 -21.53
CA ASN A 92 12.53 5.87 -20.94
C ASN A 92 11.44 4.79 -20.83
N GLY A 93 10.28 4.97 -21.46
CA GLY A 93 9.20 4.00 -21.46
C GLY A 93 8.51 3.85 -20.09
N VAL A 94 8.51 4.89 -19.27
CA VAL A 94 7.82 4.93 -17.97
C VAL A 94 6.59 5.82 -18.07
N ARG A 95 5.40 5.26 -17.84
CA ARG A 95 4.14 6.00 -17.72
C ARG A 95 4.07 6.72 -16.38
N VAL A 96 3.41 7.88 -16.33
CA VAL A 96 3.38 8.72 -15.12
C VAL A 96 1.95 9.03 -14.71
N ILE A 97 1.61 8.79 -13.43
CA ILE A 97 0.36 9.26 -12.82
C ILE A 97 0.65 10.21 -11.66
N PHE A 98 -0.20 11.23 -11.52
CA PHE A 98 -0.11 12.22 -10.44
C PHE A 98 -1.08 11.92 -9.30
N ASP A 99 -0.85 12.55 -8.15
CA ASP A 99 -1.80 12.56 -7.03
C ASP A 99 -2.82 13.69 -7.19
N GLY A 100 -4.09 13.36 -7.22
CA GLY A 100 -5.22 14.28 -7.32
C GLY A 100 -5.90 14.45 -5.97
N VAL A 101 -5.51 15.49 -5.22
CA VAL A 101 -6.09 15.82 -3.92
C VAL A 101 -7.33 16.68 -4.15
N PHE A 102 -8.48 16.05 -4.43
CA PHE A 102 -9.70 16.76 -4.87
C PHE A 102 -10.83 16.75 -3.83
N ASN A 103 -10.62 16.09 -2.68
CA ASN A 103 -11.58 16.13 -1.58
C ASN A 103 -11.50 17.44 -0.79
N HIS A 104 -10.32 18.02 -0.66
CA HIS A 104 -10.04 19.19 0.17
C HIS A 104 -8.89 20.01 -0.42
N VAL A 105 -8.70 21.21 0.11
CA VAL A 105 -7.63 22.14 -0.26
C VAL A 105 -6.98 22.73 1.00
N GLY A 106 -5.80 23.29 0.84
CA GLY A 106 -5.15 24.09 1.88
C GLY A 106 -5.86 25.43 2.11
N ARG A 107 -5.62 26.03 3.28
CA ARG A 107 -6.22 27.30 3.64
C ARG A 107 -5.77 28.49 2.79
N ASP A 108 -4.63 28.36 2.10
CA ASP A 108 -4.10 29.40 1.21
C ASP A 108 -4.59 29.26 -0.23
N PHE A 109 -5.49 28.30 -0.51
CA PHE A 109 -6.17 28.17 -1.79
C PHE A 109 -6.95 29.45 -2.13
N PHE A 110 -6.82 29.95 -3.35
CA PHE A 110 -7.33 31.27 -3.76
C PHE A 110 -8.80 31.50 -3.41
N ALA A 111 -9.65 30.50 -3.67
CA ALA A 111 -11.09 30.61 -3.40
C ALA A 111 -11.39 30.67 -1.88
N PHE A 112 -10.60 29.98 -1.06
CA PHE A 112 -10.76 30.04 0.39
C PHE A 112 -10.24 31.36 0.96
N GLN A 113 -9.16 31.90 0.42
CA GLN A 113 -8.68 33.25 0.77
C GLN A 113 -9.69 34.34 0.45
N ASP A 114 -10.43 34.20 -0.67
CA ASP A 114 -11.54 35.10 -1.00
C ASP A 114 -12.68 34.98 0.04
N VAL A 115 -13.04 33.75 0.47
CA VAL A 115 -14.04 33.56 1.55
C VAL A 115 -13.58 34.20 2.86
N LYS A 116 -12.32 34.08 3.24
CA LYS A 116 -11.77 34.73 4.44
C LYS A 116 -11.88 36.25 4.37
N THR A 117 -11.67 36.81 3.20
CA THR A 117 -11.66 38.28 2.98
C THR A 117 -13.06 38.85 2.80
N ASN A 118 -13.87 38.25 1.92
CA ASN A 118 -15.15 38.79 1.48
C ASN A 118 -16.35 38.16 2.19
N ARG A 119 -16.15 37.10 2.96
CA ARG A 119 -17.14 36.42 3.81
C ARG A 119 -18.41 36.07 3.05
N GLU A 120 -19.59 36.50 3.51
CA GLU A 120 -20.90 36.27 2.88
C GLU A 120 -21.00 36.81 1.43
N ASN A 121 -20.15 37.78 1.11
CA ASN A 121 -20.10 38.39 -0.24
C ASN A 121 -19.14 37.65 -1.19
N SER A 122 -18.40 36.65 -0.71
CA SER A 122 -17.51 35.85 -1.56
C SER A 122 -18.30 35.11 -2.64
N ALA A 123 -17.81 35.17 -3.86
CA ALA A 123 -18.31 34.36 -4.97
C ALA A 123 -18.01 32.86 -4.80
N TYR A 124 -17.09 32.52 -3.91
CA TYR A 124 -16.60 31.15 -3.67
C TYR A 124 -17.12 30.51 -2.38
N LYS A 125 -18.02 31.18 -1.61
CA LYS A 125 -18.51 30.63 -0.35
C LYS A 125 -19.14 29.24 -0.48
N ASP A 126 -19.83 28.97 -1.60
CA ASP A 126 -20.49 27.72 -1.89
C ASP A 126 -19.55 26.66 -2.50
N TRP A 127 -18.26 26.99 -2.68
CA TRP A 127 -17.23 26.04 -3.11
C TRP A 127 -16.80 25.10 -1.97
N PHE A 128 -17.10 25.47 -0.72
CA PHE A 128 -16.74 24.72 0.46
C PHE A 128 -17.99 24.20 1.19
N CYS A 129 -17.83 23.07 1.89
CA CYS A 129 -18.93 22.46 2.60
C CYS A 129 -19.22 23.19 3.91
N ASN A 130 -20.52 23.44 4.20
CA ASN A 130 -21.05 23.90 5.48
C ASN A 130 -20.38 25.17 6.04
N VAL A 131 -20.06 26.13 5.17
CA VAL A 131 -19.51 27.42 5.62
C VAL A 131 -20.58 28.15 6.45
N ASN A 132 -20.24 28.44 7.73
CA ASN A 132 -21.13 29.09 8.68
C ASN A 132 -20.48 30.33 9.27
N PHE A 133 -20.92 31.52 8.84
CA PHE A 133 -20.37 32.81 9.25
C PHE A 133 -20.76 33.22 10.68
N TRP A 134 -21.57 32.41 11.39
CA TRP A 134 -21.89 32.59 12.80
C TRP A 134 -21.03 31.69 13.71
N GLY A 135 -20.19 30.84 13.12
CA GLY A 135 -19.27 29.93 13.79
C GLY A 135 -17.88 30.54 14.00
N ASN A 136 -16.95 29.71 14.47
CA ASN A 136 -15.53 30.02 14.56
C ASN A 136 -14.71 28.71 14.39
N ASN A 137 -13.40 28.82 14.29
CA ASN A 137 -12.46 27.71 14.23
C ASN A 137 -11.18 28.05 15.01
N GLU A 138 -10.23 27.13 15.12
CA GLU A 138 -8.97 27.32 15.86
C GLU A 138 -8.08 28.45 15.31
N TYR A 139 -8.30 28.88 14.06
CA TYR A 139 -7.58 30.00 13.44
C TYR A 139 -8.23 31.36 13.70
N ASN A 140 -9.36 31.38 14.43
CA ASN A 140 -10.14 32.58 14.71
C ASN A 140 -10.61 33.36 13.47
N ASP A 141 -10.99 32.65 12.41
CA ASP A 141 -11.49 33.25 11.17
C ASP A 141 -12.87 33.94 11.35
N GLY A 142 -13.58 33.68 12.46
CA GLY A 142 -14.94 34.16 12.70
C GLY A 142 -15.99 33.43 11.84
N PHE A 143 -15.69 32.27 11.31
CA PHE A 143 -16.61 31.33 10.67
C PHE A 143 -16.11 29.90 10.81
N SER A 144 -17.00 28.92 10.62
CA SER A 144 -16.67 27.50 10.60
C SER A 144 -16.98 26.90 9.22
N TYR A 145 -16.41 25.73 8.94
CA TYR A 145 -16.55 24.99 7.69
C TYR A 145 -16.23 23.52 7.91
N ASP A 146 -16.65 22.66 7.01
CA ASP A 146 -16.26 21.25 7.03
C ASP A 146 -14.80 21.09 6.61
N ASN A 147 -14.16 20.11 7.21
CA ASN A 147 -12.77 19.76 6.95
C ASN A 147 -12.61 18.25 6.68
N TRP A 148 -11.39 17.83 6.37
CA TRP A 148 -11.01 16.43 6.28
C TRP A 148 -10.32 15.96 7.56
N GLY A 149 -10.77 14.83 8.11
CA GLY A 149 -10.12 14.18 9.24
C GLY A 149 -10.12 14.97 10.56
N GLY A 150 -10.95 16.01 10.69
CA GLY A 150 -10.96 16.90 11.87
C GLY A 150 -9.92 18.03 11.82
N TYR A 151 -9.20 18.18 10.71
CA TYR A 151 -8.14 19.18 10.55
C TYR A 151 -8.63 20.36 9.71
N ASN A 152 -8.82 21.52 10.32
CA ASN A 152 -9.27 22.73 9.61
C ASN A 152 -8.24 23.28 8.61
N LEU A 153 -7.00 22.77 8.62
CA LEU A 153 -6.02 23.03 7.56
C LEU A 153 -6.45 22.42 6.21
N LEU A 154 -7.27 21.35 6.23
CA LEU A 154 -7.76 20.60 5.07
C LEU A 154 -9.23 20.97 4.81
N VAL A 155 -9.45 22.07 4.09
CA VAL A 155 -10.78 22.65 3.86
C VAL A 155 -11.56 21.83 2.85
N LYS A 156 -12.71 21.25 3.22
CA LYS A 156 -13.47 20.35 2.37
C LYS A 156 -14.16 21.08 1.21
N LEU A 157 -13.88 20.62 -0.01
CA LEU A 157 -14.52 21.11 -1.23
C LEU A 157 -15.97 20.60 -1.37
N ASN A 158 -16.86 21.45 -1.80
CA ASN A 158 -18.21 21.09 -2.17
C ASN A 158 -18.24 20.52 -3.61
N GLN A 159 -17.99 19.23 -3.74
CA GLN A 159 -17.91 18.52 -5.01
C GLN A 159 -19.24 18.50 -5.79
N ARG A 160 -20.38 18.80 -5.12
CA ARG A 160 -21.70 18.94 -5.74
C ARG A 160 -21.91 20.30 -6.39
N ASN A 161 -21.06 21.27 -6.08
CA ASN A 161 -21.07 22.57 -6.75
C ASN A 161 -20.53 22.42 -8.19
N PRO A 162 -21.31 22.77 -9.23
CA PRO A 162 -20.86 22.66 -10.62
C PRO A 162 -19.57 23.43 -10.91
N ALA A 163 -19.39 24.62 -10.30
CA ALA A 163 -18.18 25.41 -10.52
C ALA A 163 -16.92 24.76 -9.94
N VAL A 164 -17.03 24.07 -8.78
CA VAL A 164 -15.93 23.27 -8.21
C VAL A 164 -15.60 22.11 -9.13
N ARG A 165 -16.62 21.37 -9.57
CA ARG A 165 -16.44 20.25 -10.50
C ARG A 165 -15.78 20.69 -11.80
N ASP A 166 -16.28 21.77 -12.41
CA ASP A 166 -15.76 22.28 -13.68
C ASP A 166 -14.30 22.77 -13.52
N TYR A 167 -13.99 23.43 -12.39
CA TYR A 167 -12.62 23.85 -12.07
C TYR A 167 -11.66 22.65 -11.97
N ILE A 168 -12.02 21.60 -11.25
CA ILE A 168 -11.18 20.39 -11.13
C ILE A 168 -11.06 19.65 -12.47
N CYS A 169 -12.14 19.59 -13.26
CA CYS A 169 -12.08 19.06 -14.62
C CYS A 169 -11.08 19.84 -15.50
N ASP A 170 -11.04 21.17 -15.37
CA ASP A 170 -10.06 22.01 -16.07
C ASP A 170 -8.64 21.86 -15.55
N VAL A 171 -8.46 21.53 -14.26
CA VAL A 171 -7.15 21.14 -13.70
C VAL A 171 -6.64 19.89 -14.40
N ILE A 172 -7.46 18.85 -14.56
CA ILE A 172 -7.07 17.61 -15.25
C ILE A 172 -6.69 17.90 -16.71
N ARG A 173 -7.50 18.69 -17.43
CA ARG A 173 -7.18 19.12 -18.82
C ARG A 173 -5.86 19.88 -18.88
N PHE A 174 -5.60 20.74 -17.88
CA PHE A 174 -4.33 21.47 -17.76
C PHE A 174 -3.17 20.50 -17.56
N TRP A 175 -3.27 19.54 -16.64
CA TRP A 175 -2.20 18.57 -16.36
C TRP A 175 -1.83 17.73 -17.59
N VAL A 176 -2.84 17.28 -18.34
CA VAL A 176 -2.57 16.51 -19.58
C VAL A 176 -1.94 17.40 -20.66
N ARG A 177 -2.46 18.61 -20.87
CA ARG A 177 -1.93 19.52 -21.88
C ARG A 177 -0.52 19.99 -21.58
N GLU A 178 -0.22 20.28 -20.30
CA GLU A 178 1.05 20.87 -19.90
C GLU A 178 2.11 19.83 -19.61
N PHE A 179 1.74 18.73 -18.95
CA PHE A 179 2.68 17.73 -18.47
C PHE A 179 2.56 16.38 -19.17
N ASP A 180 1.56 16.17 -20.01
CA ASP A 180 1.29 14.89 -20.71
C ASP A 180 1.11 13.69 -19.78
N VAL A 181 0.55 13.89 -18.57
CA VAL A 181 0.35 12.84 -17.58
C VAL A 181 -0.57 11.72 -18.09
N ASP A 182 -0.34 10.46 -17.66
CA ASP A 182 -1.06 9.27 -18.14
C ASP A 182 -2.23 8.84 -17.24
N GLY A 183 -2.37 9.45 -16.09
CA GLY A 183 -3.43 9.11 -15.14
C GLY A 183 -3.32 9.87 -13.83
N ILE A 184 -4.25 9.55 -12.93
CA ILE A 184 -4.35 10.18 -11.61
C ILE A 184 -4.69 9.12 -10.56
N ARG A 185 -4.04 9.20 -9.40
CA ARG A 185 -4.51 8.59 -8.15
C ARG A 185 -5.36 9.64 -7.44
N LEU A 186 -6.60 9.34 -7.14
CA LEU A 186 -7.50 10.20 -6.37
C LEU A 186 -7.33 9.95 -4.89
N ASP A 187 -6.85 10.97 -4.18
CA ASP A 187 -6.75 10.99 -2.73
C ASP A 187 -8.13 10.87 -2.08
N ALA A 188 -8.24 10.10 -0.98
CA ALA A 188 -9.46 9.91 -0.21
C ALA A 188 -10.70 9.60 -1.08
N ALA A 189 -10.54 8.73 -2.08
CA ALA A 189 -11.59 8.46 -3.06
C ALA A 189 -12.83 7.80 -2.46
N ASP A 190 -12.73 7.19 -1.29
CA ASP A 190 -13.85 6.59 -0.57
C ASP A 190 -14.88 7.62 -0.07
N VAL A 191 -14.50 8.89 0.05
CA VAL A 191 -15.38 10.00 0.46
C VAL A 191 -15.73 11.01 -0.66
N LEU A 192 -15.26 10.75 -1.88
CA LEU A 192 -15.62 11.57 -3.04
C LEU A 192 -17.07 11.33 -3.46
N ASP A 193 -17.75 12.39 -3.89
CA ASP A 193 -19.10 12.30 -4.46
C ASP A 193 -19.09 11.50 -5.78
N PHE A 194 -20.02 10.57 -5.96
CA PHE A 194 -20.04 9.70 -7.15
C PHE A 194 -20.36 10.46 -8.46
N GLU A 195 -21.18 11.53 -8.41
CA GLU A 195 -21.41 12.36 -9.60
C GLU A 195 -20.16 13.15 -9.97
N PHE A 196 -19.40 13.57 -8.96
CA PHE A 196 -18.08 14.17 -9.17
C PHE A 196 -17.12 13.17 -9.82
N MET A 197 -17.01 11.94 -9.30
CA MET A 197 -16.18 10.88 -9.92
C MET A 197 -16.60 10.58 -11.36
N ARG A 198 -17.91 10.59 -11.69
CA ARG A 198 -18.39 10.42 -13.07
C ARG A 198 -17.94 11.55 -13.97
N ALA A 199 -17.95 12.78 -13.46
CA ALA A 199 -17.42 13.92 -14.21
C ALA A 199 -15.91 13.78 -14.48
N LEU A 200 -15.14 13.36 -13.47
CA LEU A 200 -13.70 13.07 -13.63
C LEU A 200 -13.47 11.95 -14.66
N ARG A 201 -14.29 10.89 -14.63
CA ARG A 201 -14.24 9.83 -15.65
C ARG A 201 -14.55 10.35 -17.06
N GLY A 202 -15.53 11.25 -17.19
CA GLY A 202 -15.84 11.91 -18.46
C GLY A 202 -14.65 12.66 -19.02
N VAL A 203 -13.97 13.44 -18.20
CA VAL A 203 -12.75 14.18 -18.59
C VAL A 203 -11.61 13.22 -18.91
N ALA A 204 -11.40 12.17 -18.11
CA ALA A 204 -10.38 11.15 -18.37
C ALA A 204 -10.55 10.56 -19.79
N ASN A 205 -11.78 10.21 -20.17
CA ASN A 205 -12.08 9.68 -21.50
C ASN A 205 -11.91 10.74 -22.63
N GLU A 206 -12.04 12.04 -22.30
CA GLU A 206 -11.88 13.16 -23.24
C GLU A 206 -10.41 13.45 -23.53
N VAL A 207 -9.56 13.48 -22.49
CA VAL A 207 -8.23 14.10 -22.59
C VAL A 207 -7.17 13.21 -23.19
N LYS A 208 -7.23 11.90 -22.93
CA LYS A 208 -6.20 10.95 -23.41
C LYS A 208 -6.78 9.53 -23.49
N PRO A 209 -6.55 8.77 -24.58
CA PRO A 209 -6.88 7.36 -24.62
C PRO A 209 -6.19 6.62 -23.46
N GLU A 210 -6.93 5.75 -22.79
CA GLU A 210 -6.41 4.94 -21.67
C GLU A 210 -5.88 5.77 -20.49
N PHE A 211 -6.39 7.01 -20.30
CA PHE A 211 -6.09 7.79 -19.10
C PHE A 211 -6.60 7.07 -17.85
N TRP A 212 -5.69 6.73 -16.94
CA TRP A 212 -6.02 5.87 -15.81
C TRP A 212 -6.48 6.65 -14.59
N LEU A 213 -7.63 6.28 -14.03
CA LEU A 213 -8.11 6.78 -12.74
C LEU A 213 -8.06 5.66 -11.71
N MET A 214 -7.20 5.83 -10.72
CA MET A 214 -7.07 4.95 -9.56
C MET A 214 -7.45 5.74 -8.32
N GLY A 215 -8.29 5.18 -7.45
CA GLY A 215 -8.73 5.84 -6.23
C GLY A 215 -8.13 5.21 -4.98
N GLU A 216 -7.84 6.03 -3.99
CA GLU A 216 -7.56 5.51 -2.66
C GLU A 216 -8.87 5.12 -1.98
N VAL A 217 -9.03 3.82 -1.73
CA VAL A 217 -10.16 3.25 -1.00
C VAL A 217 -9.64 2.23 -0.01
N ILE A 218 -9.86 2.48 1.28
CA ILE A 218 -9.33 1.62 2.35
C ILE A 218 -10.24 0.43 2.58
N HIS A 219 -11.56 0.66 2.66
CA HIS A 219 -12.53 -0.36 3.05
C HIS A 219 -13.73 -0.41 2.10
N GLY A 220 -14.47 -1.51 2.17
CA GLY A 220 -15.74 -1.68 1.50
C GLY A 220 -15.70 -2.64 0.31
N ASP A 221 -16.79 -2.65 -0.45
CA ASP A 221 -16.90 -3.39 -1.71
C ASP A 221 -16.34 -2.54 -2.84
N TYR A 222 -15.19 -2.93 -3.37
CA TYR A 222 -14.47 -2.17 -4.39
C TYR A 222 -15.23 -2.02 -5.72
N THR A 223 -16.21 -2.88 -6.01
CA THR A 223 -17.06 -2.76 -7.20
C THR A 223 -17.89 -1.48 -7.20
N ARG A 224 -18.11 -0.90 -6.03
CA ARG A 224 -18.80 0.37 -5.87
C ARG A 224 -18.06 1.52 -6.57
N TRP A 225 -16.73 1.50 -6.52
CA TRP A 225 -15.86 2.53 -7.13
C TRP A 225 -15.31 2.12 -8.49
N VAL A 226 -15.04 0.81 -8.68
CA VAL A 226 -14.43 0.29 -9.92
C VAL A 226 -15.53 -0.21 -10.84
N ASN A 227 -15.90 0.62 -11.81
CA ASN A 227 -16.89 0.31 -12.82
C ASN A 227 -16.73 1.24 -14.04
N GLU A 228 -17.48 1.01 -15.10
CA GLU A 228 -17.39 1.78 -16.35
C GLU A 228 -17.64 3.29 -16.19
N GLY A 229 -18.45 3.68 -15.19
CA GLY A 229 -18.85 5.07 -14.97
C GLY A 229 -17.94 5.85 -14.02
N THR A 230 -17.06 5.20 -13.26
CA THR A 230 -16.25 5.83 -12.22
C THR A 230 -14.77 5.52 -12.37
N LEU A 231 -14.18 4.73 -11.50
CA LEU A 231 -12.74 4.50 -11.49
C LEU A 231 -12.36 3.23 -12.27
N HIS A 232 -11.12 3.17 -12.75
CA HIS A 232 -10.55 1.97 -13.37
C HIS A 232 -9.99 1.01 -12.32
N SER A 233 -9.53 1.53 -11.17
CA SER A 233 -8.88 0.77 -10.10
C SER A 233 -9.02 1.50 -8.78
N VAL A 234 -8.79 0.76 -7.69
CA VAL A 234 -8.58 1.31 -6.35
C VAL A 234 -7.42 0.59 -5.65
N THR A 235 -6.89 1.22 -4.59
CA THR A 235 -5.86 0.65 -3.71
C THR A 235 -6.36 -0.60 -3.01
N ASN A 236 -5.56 -1.67 -3.02
CA ASN A 236 -5.93 -2.97 -2.45
C ASN A 236 -5.45 -3.11 -1.00
N TYR A 237 -6.04 -2.33 -0.09
CA TYR A 237 -5.74 -2.41 1.35
C TYR A 237 -6.10 -3.77 1.96
N HIS A 238 -7.10 -4.47 1.42
CA HIS A 238 -7.43 -5.82 1.88
C HIS A 238 -6.28 -6.80 1.65
N LEU A 239 -5.67 -6.77 0.45
CA LEU A 239 -4.52 -7.61 0.14
C LEU A 239 -3.27 -7.16 0.90
N HIS A 240 -3.03 -5.84 1.01
CA HIS A 240 -1.94 -5.29 1.84
C HIS A 240 -1.99 -5.88 3.25
N LYS A 241 -3.15 -5.82 3.91
CA LYS A 241 -3.33 -6.37 5.26
C LYS A 241 -3.08 -7.87 5.30
N ALA A 242 -3.66 -8.63 4.37
CA ALA A 242 -3.52 -10.08 4.32
C ALA A 242 -2.06 -10.53 4.07
N LEU A 243 -1.31 -9.78 3.24
CA LEU A 243 0.08 -10.12 2.95
C LEU A 243 0.97 -10.06 4.19
N TYR A 244 0.95 -8.95 4.93
CA TYR A 244 1.84 -8.87 6.11
C TYR A 244 1.34 -9.74 7.28
N SER A 245 0.02 -9.78 7.57
CA SER A 245 -0.48 -10.57 8.69
C SER A 245 -0.41 -12.06 8.41
N GLY A 246 -0.78 -12.49 7.20
CA GLY A 246 -0.72 -13.89 6.81
C GLY A 246 0.70 -14.48 6.86
N HIS A 247 1.73 -13.65 6.63
CA HIS A 247 3.12 -14.07 6.81
C HIS A 247 3.53 -14.08 8.28
N ASN A 248 3.22 -13.03 9.04
CA ASN A 248 3.58 -12.94 10.46
C ASN A 248 2.91 -14.03 11.31
N ASP A 249 1.68 -14.39 10.96
CA ASP A 249 0.89 -15.38 11.68
C ASP A 249 1.03 -16.81 11.09
N HIS A 250 1.87 -16.96 10.05
CA HIS A 250 1.98 -18.19 9.25
C HIS A 250 0.60 -18.73 8.84
N ASN A 251 -0.22 -17.85 8.24
CA ASN A 251 -1.61 -18.14 7.89
C ASN A 251 -1.94 -17.74 6.45
N TYR A 252 -1.53 -18.56 5.50
CA TYR A 252 -1.84 -18.34 4.08
C TYR A 252 -3.34 -18.47 3.73
N PHE A 253 -4.15 -19.04 4.62
CA PHE A 253 -5.61 -19.04 4.42
C PHE A 253 -6.19 -17.63 4.37
N GLU A 254 -5.62 -16.68 5.13
CA GLU A 254 -6.05 -15.29 5.10
C GLU A 254 -5.81 -14.65 3.72
N ILE A 255 -4.63 -14.89 3.13
CA ILE A 255 -4.28 -14.39 1.80
C ILE A 255 -5.19 -15.02 0.74
N ALA A 256 -5.29 -16.36 0.73
CA ALA A 256 -6.10 -17.09 -0.23
C ALA A 256 -7.58 -16.70 -0.16
N HIS A 257 -8.13 -16.54 1.08
CA HIS A 257 -9.50 -16.07 1.28
C HIS A 257 -9.70 -14.66 0.70
N THR A 258 -8.78 -13.73 0.98
CA THR A 258 -8.84 -12.36 0.46
C THR A 258 -8.83 -12.34 -1.06
N VAL A 259 -7.89 -13.08 -1.69
CA VAL A 259 -7.79 -13.19 -3.15
C VAL A 259 -9.07 -13.78 -3.74
N THR A 260 -9.58 -14.89 -3.18
CA THR A 260 -10.81 -15.55 -3.65
C THR A 260 -12.02 -14.64 -3.55
N ARG A 261 -12.15 -13.89 -2.47
CA ARG A 261 -13.24 -12.91 -2.27
C ARG A 261 -13.17 -11.79 -3.30
N LEU A 262 -11.99 -11.20 -3.52
CA LEU A 262 -11.79 -10.15 -4.53
C LEU A 262 -12.02 -10.67 -5.95
N TYR A 263 -11.61 -11.91 -6.24
CA TYR A 263 -11.88 -12.58 -7.51
C TYR A 263 -13.37 -12.83 -7.71
N GLY A 264 -14.10 -13.23 -6.67
CA GLY A 264 -15.55 -13.38 -6.68
C GLY A 264 -16.31 -12.06 -6.95
N MET A 265 -15.74 -10.91 -6.55
CA MET A 265 -16.23 -9.57 -6.88
C MET A 265 -15.90 -9.13 -8.33
N GLY A 266 -15.44 -10.02 -9.19
CA GLY A 266 -15.02 -9.71 -10.56
C GLY A 266 -13.53 -9.43 -10.69
N GLY A 267 -12.75 -9.63 -9.62
CA GLY A 267 -11.31 -9.47 -9.64
C GLY A 267 -10.67 -10.38 -10.67
N ASN A 268 -9.75 -9.82 -11.43
CA ASN A 268 -8.85 -10.55 -12.33
C ASN A 268 -9.47 -11.33 -13.48
N ARG A 269 -10.67 -11.02 -13.86
CA ARG A 269 -11.16 -11.35 -15.19
C ARG A 269 -10.65 -10.28 -16.16
N PRO A 270 -10.56 -10.55 -17.47
CA PRO A 270 -10.20 -9.52 -18.45
C PRO A 270 -11.08 -8.26 -18.37
N ASP A 271 -12.31 -8.44 -17.88
CA ASP A 271 -13.37 -7.43 -17.68
C ASP A 271 -13.64 -7.11 -16.19
N GLY A 272 -12.82 -7.59 -15.27
CA GLY A 272 -13.03 -7.49 -13.82
C GLY A 272 -12.16 -6.46 -13.11
N LEU A 273 -12.17 -6.52 -11.76
CA LEU A 273 -11.40 -5.62 -10.91
C LEU A 273 -9.90 -5.80 -11.12
N LYS A 274 -9.20 -4.74 -11.52
CA LYS A 274 -7.73 -4.67 -11.56
C LYS A 274 -7.26 -3.71 -10.49
N LEU A 275 -7.03 -4.23 -9.29
CA LEU A 275 -6.70 -3.44 -8.11
C LEU A 275 -5.22 -3.09 -8.08
N TYR A 276 -4.89 -1.92 -7.54
CA TYR A 276 -3.53 -1.48 -7.29
C TYR A 276 -3.00 -2.16 -6.03
N ASN A 277 -2.13 -3.16 -6.21
CA ASN A 277 -1.55 -3.95 -5.14
C ASN A 277 -0.26 -3.32 -4.62
N PHE A 278 -0.12 -3.27 -3.30
CA PHE A 278 1.06 -2.74 -2.63
C PHE A 278 1.29 -3.47 -1.30
N VAL A 279 2.49 -3.41 -0.77
CA VAL A 279 2.85 -3.94 0.55
C VAL A 279 3.15 -2.84 1.56
N ASP A 280 3.53 -1.67 1.08
CA ASP A 280 3.65 -0.43 1.85
C ASP A 280 3.47 0.79 0.95
N ASN A 281 3.30 1.97 1.58
CA ASN A 281 3.18 3.26 0.91
C ASN A 281 3.58 4.38 1.90
N HIS A 282 3.31 5.63 1.54
CA HIS A 282 3.66 6.81 2.33
C HIS A 282 2.81 7.00 3.62
N ASP A 283 1.77 6.18 3.85
CA ASP A 283 0.84 6.29 4.98
C ASP A 283 0.85 5.07 5.91
N VAL A 284 1.45 3.96 5.47
CA VAL A 284 1.55 2.74 6.27
C VAL A 284 3.00 2.36 6.53
N GLU A 285 3.23 1.61 7.59
CA GLU A 285 4.58 1.15 7.96
C GLU A 285 5.23 0.38 6.82
N ARG A 286 6.55 0.57 6.64
CA ARG A 286 7.36 -0.15 5.68
C ARG A 286 7.20 -1.65 5.88
N ILE A 287 7.07 -2.40 4.78
CA ILE A 287 6.88 -3.86 4.85
C ILE A 287 8.04 -4.54 5.59
N TYR A 288 9.26 -4.06 5.38
CA TYR A 288 10.43 -4.63 6.05
C TYR A 288 10.34 -4.44 7.57
N THR A 289 9.81 -3.32 8.08
CA THR A 289 9.53 -3.10 9.50
C THR A 289 8.42 -4.02 10.00
N LYS A 290 7.34 -4.15 9.21
CA LYS A 290 6.12 -4.85 9.59
C LYS A 290 6.28 -6.37 9.69
N LEU A 291 7.23 -6.93 8.93
CA LEU A 291 7.54 -8.37 8.97
C LEU A 291 8.32 -8.75 10.21
N ASN A 292 7.79 -9.67 11.01
CA ASN A 292 8.46 -10.24 12.18
C ASN A 292 9.73 -11.02 11.78
N ASN A 293 9.62 -11.85 10.72
CA ASN A 293 10.74 -12.52 10.08
C ASN A 293 11.09 -11.81 8.77
N LYS A 294 12.29 -11.22 8.70
CA LYS A 294 12.72 -10.46 7.50
C LYS A 294 12.89 -11.36 6.26
N ALA A 295 13.10 -12.66 6.44
CA ALA A 295 13.14 -13.63 5.36
C ALA A 295 11.78 -13.72 4.60
N HIS A 296 10.67 -13.38 5.25
CA HIS A 296 9.35 -13.30 4.62
C HIS A 296 9.24 -12.20 3.55
N TYR A 297 10.23 -11.31 3.45
CA TYR A 297 10.29 -10.35 2.34
C TYR A 297 10.17 -11.05 0.98
N ALA A 298 10.85 -12.19 0.82
CA ALA A 298 10.84 -12.92 -0.45
C ALA A 298 9.44 -13.47 -0.81
N PRO A 299 8.78 -14.32 -0.02
CA PRO A 299 7.47 -14.83 -0.39
C PRO A 299 6.39 -13.74 -0.45
N VAL A 300 6.48 -12.66 0.35
CA VAL A 300 5.58 -11.49 0.26
C VAL A 300 5.66 -10.84 -1.12
N HIS A 301 6.89 -10.58 -1.62
CA HIS A 301 7.07 -9.92 -2.92
C HIS A 301 6.76 -10.84 -4.09
N VAL A 302 7.05 -12.15 -3.99
CA VAL A 302 6.58 -13.12 -4.98
C VAL A 302 5.05 -13.03 -5.13
N LEU A 303 4.31 -12.98 -4.01
CA LEU A 303 2.86 -12.84 -4.03
C LEU A 303 2.41 -11.47 -4.57
N LEU A 304 3.05 -10.37 -4.15
CA LEU A 304 2.74 -9.02 -4.64
C LEU A 304 2.76 -8.94 -6.17
N TYR A 305 3.79 -9.52 -6.79
CA TYR A 305 3.99 -9.44 -8.24
C TYR A 305 3.18 -10.44 -9.05
N THR A 306 2.70 -11.53 -8.44
CA THR A 306 2.06 -12.62 -9.16
C THR A 306 0.57 -12.77 -8.92
N LEU A 307 0.07 -12.28 -7.79
CA LEU A 307 -1.37 -12.26 -7.52
C LEU A 307 -2.10 -11.32 -8.49
N PRO A 308 -3.41 -11.55 -8.70
CA PRO A 308 -4.26 -10.68 -9.51
C PRO A 308 -4.18 -9.20 -9.09
N GLY A 309 -4.03 -8.31 -10.06
CA GLY A 309 -3.94 -6.86 -9.85
C GLY A 309 -2.69 -6.24 -10.49
N VAL A 310 -2.43 -4.98 -10.19
CA VAL A 310 -1.31 -4.17 -10.71
C VAL A 310 -0.34 -3.93 -9.55
N PRO A 311 0.86 -4.52 -9.57
CA PRO A 311 1.81 -4.40 -8.46
C PRO A 311 2.48 -3.03 -8.41
N SER A 312 2.78 -2.59 -7.20
CA SER A 312 3.52 -1.36 -6.93
C SER A 312 4.53 -1.54 -5.81
N VAL A 313 5.68 -0.91 -5.98
CA VAL A 313 6.77 -0.80 -5.01
C VAL A 313 6.90 0.65 -4.58
N TYR A 314 6.95 0.90 -3.29
CA TYR A 314 7.18 2.23 -2.73
C TYR A 314 8.68 2.48 -2.59
N TYR A 315 9.16 3.68 -2.96
CA TYR A 315 10.59 4.01 -3.00
C TYR A 315 11.31 3.63 -1.70
N GLY A 316 12.44 2.97 -1.83
CA GLY A 316 13.25 2.48 -0.72
C GLY A 316 12.85 1.09 -0.21
N SER A 317 11.64 0.60 -0.49
CA SER A 317 11.23 -0.75 -0.06
C SER A 317 12.00 -1.84 -0.79
N GLU A 318 12.43 -1.59 -2.03
CA GLU A 318 13.34 -2.45 -2.78
C GLU A 318 14.73 -2.56 -2.17
N PHE A 319 15.12 -1.63 -1.32
CA PHE A 319 16.38 -1.70 -0.56
C PHE A 319 16.21 -2.39 0.79
N GLY A 320 14.98 -2.69 1.20
CA GLY A 320 14.67 -3.25 2.52
C GLY A 320 14.81 -2.22 3.65
N ILE A 321 14.55 -0.92 3.38
CA ILE A 321 14.60 0.10 4.43
C ILE A 321 13.47 -0.07 5.44
N GLU A 322 13.75 0.30 6.67
CA GLU A 322 12.78 0.31 7.75
C GLU A 322 12.09 1.67 7.89
N GLY A 323 10.89 1.69 8.43
CA GLY A 323 10.14 2.89 8.76
C GLY A 323 8.87 2.51 9.50
N LYS A 324 8.74 3.03 10.72
CA LYS A 324 7.59 2.78 11.60
C LYS A 324 6.69 4.00 11.65
N LYS A 325 5.37 3.78 11.56
CA LYS A 325 4.42 4.87 11.72
C LYS A 325 4.42 5.37 13.16
N GLU A 326 4.67 6.66 13.34
CA GLU A 326 4.61 7.31 14.65
C GLU A 326 3.26 7.99 14.86
N LYS A 327 2.87 8.18 16.13
CA LYS A 327 1.54 8.69 16.46
C LYS A 327 1.23 10.08 15.86
N PHE A 328 2.27 10.90 15.66
CA PHE A 328 2.13 12.30 15.21
C PHE A 328 3.09 12.66 14.08
N SER A 329 3.69 11.68 13.42
CA SER A 329 4.66 11.93 12.35
C SER A 329 4.72 10.75 11.40
N ASP A 330 4.68 11.05 10.11
CA ASP A 330 4.93 10.08 9.04
C ASP A 330 6.36 10.22 8.45
N ALA A 331 7.23 11.00 9.09
CA ALA A 331 8.57 11.31 8.56
C ALA A 331 9.41 10.04 8.32
N SER A 332 9.33 9.04 9.20
CA SER A 332 10.03 7.76 9.05
C SER A 332 9.56 6.94 7.85
N LEU A 333 8.33 7.19 7.37
CA LEU A 333 7.75 6.54 6.18
C LEU A 333 8.19 7.25 4.89
N ARG A 334 8.62 8.51 4.98
CA ARG A 334 8.88 9.43 3.88
C ARG A 334 10.32 9.97 3.90
N PRO A 335 11.36 9.09 4.08
CA PRO A 335 12.74 9.54 4.24
C PRO A 335 13.29 10.15 2.95
N ALA A 336 14.25 11.08 3.10
CA ALA A 336 15.12 11.46 2.00
C ALA A 336 16.11 10.33 1.73
N LEU A 337 16.30 9.98 0.46
CA LEU A 337 17.25 8.97 0.03
C LEU A 337 18.11 9.50 -1.12
N SER A 338 19.36 9.13 -1.10
CA SER A 338 20.28 9.34 -2.22
C SER A 338 20.50 8.03 -2.96
N LEU A 339 20.25 8.00 -4.27
CA LEU A 339 20.46 6.80 -5.08
C LEU A 339 21.94 6.38 -5.09
N ASP A 340 22.88 7.33 -4.89
CA ASP A 340 24.30 7.03 -4.80
C ASP A 340 24.66 6.08 -3.65
N GLU A 341 23.88 6.09 -2.57
CA GLU A 341 24.06 5.16 -1.43
C GLU A 341 23.69 3.72 -1.80
N TYR A 342 22.88 3.54 -2.85
CA TYR A 342 22.36 2.26 -3.32
C TYR A 342 22.84 1.88 -4.72
N LYS A 343 23.85 2.57 -5.28
CA LYS A 343 24.34 2.38 -6.65
C LYS A 343 24.70 0.93 -7.01
N ASP A 344 25.13 0.14 -6.02
CA ASP A 344 25.51 -1.25 -6.21
C ASP A 344 24.40 -2.23 -5.73
N ALA A 345 23.21 -1.75 -5.40
CA ALA A 345 22.16 -2.56 -4.78
C ALA A 345 21.68 -3.72 -5.68
N LEU A 346 21.65 -3.52 -7.01
CA LEU A 346 21.34 -4.59 -7.96
C LEU A 346 22.33 -5.78 -7.88
N ASN A 347 23.54 -5.55 -7.39
CA ASN A 347 24.57 -6.59 -7.26
C ASN A 347 24.71 -7.14 -5.84
N ASN A 348 24.46 -6.33 -4.80
CA ASN A 348 24.79 -6.70 -3.41
C ASN A 348 23.60 -6.68 -2.44
N ASN A 349 22.43 -6.15 -2.82
CA ASN A 349 21.23 -6.12 -1.97
C ASN A 349 20.23 -7.21 -2.42
N ALA A 350 19.93 -8.17 -1.54
CA ALA A 350 19.03 -9.28 -1.84
C ALA A 350 17.59 -8.82 -2.13
N CYS A 351 17.09 -7.79 -1.44
CA CYS A 351 15.76 -7.25 -1.68
C CYS A 351 15.67 -6.61 -3.08
N THR A 352 16.69 -5.81 -3.47
CA THR A 352 16.74 -5.15 -4.78
C THR A 352 16.85 -6.17 -5.92
N LYS A 353 17.71 -7.17 -5.77
CA LYS A 353 17.86 -8.27 -6.76
C LYS A 353 16.56 -8.99 -6.99
N LEU A 354 15.86 -9.36 -5.91
CA LEU A 354 14.57 -10.04 -6.00
C LEU A 354 13.50 -9.15 -6.63
N THR A 355 13.40 -7.89 -6.21
CA THR A 355 12.42 -6.94 -6.75
C THR A 355 12.64 -6.73 -8.25
N ALA A 356 13.88 -6.59 -8.69
CA ALA A 356 14.24 -6.46 -10.10
C ALA A 356 13.85 -7.72 -10.90
N ALA A 357 14.21 -8.91 -10.41
CA ALA A 357 13.83 -10.16 -11.06
C ALA A 357 12.30 -10.29 -11.20
N LEU A 358 11.55 -10.03 -10.14
CA LEU A 358 10.08 -10.09 -10.12
C LEU A 358 9.45 -9.07 -11.07
N GLY A 359 9.99 -7.85 -11.13
CA GLY A 359 9.53 -6.81 -12.05
C GLY A 359 9.66 -7.23 -13.51
N HIS A 360 10.82 -7.73 -13.89
CA HIS A 360 11.07 -8.21 -15.26
C HIS A 360 10.24 -9.45 -15.60
N ILE A 361 10.12 -10.42 -14.69
CA ILE A 361 9.24 -11.59 -14.87
C ILE A 361 7.80 -11.15 -15.09
N ARG A 362 7.30 -10.22 -14.29
CA ARG A 362 5.93 -9.70 -14.41
C ARG A 362 5.68 -9.05 -15.76
N GLN A 363 6.60 -8.21 -16.25
CA GLN A 363 6.47 -7.57 -17.57
C GLN A 363 6.54 -8.58 -18.71
N ALA A 364 7.35 -9.64 -18.57
CA ALA A 364 7.52 -10.65 -19.61
C ALA A 364 6.35 -11.64 -19.70
N SER A 365 5.61 -11.88 -18.60
CA SER A 365 4.55 -12.90 -18.54
C SER A 365 3.17 -12.32 -18.77
N LYS A 366 2.52 -12.73 -19.85
CA LYS A 366 1.10 -12.43 -20.13
C LYS A 366 0.17 -13.17 -19.16
N ALA A 367 0.55 -14.36 -18.70
CA ALA A 367 -0.22 -15.10 -17.71
C ALA A 367 -0.32 -14.32 -16.39
N LEU A 368 0.76 -13.68 -15.92
CA LEU A 368 0.74 -12.88 -14.71
C LEU A 368 -0.10 -11.60 -14.86
N SER A 369 -0.19 -11.02 -16.06
CA SER A 369 -0.95 -9.78 -16.31
C SER A 369 -2.44 -10.05 -16.60
N TYR A 370 -2.75 -11.10 -17.37
CA TYR A 370 -4.08 -11.35 -17.92
C TYR A 370 -4.68 -12.71 -17.54
N GLY A 371 -3.86 -13.61 -17.00
CA GLY A 371 -4.31 -14.99 -16.68
C GLY A 371 -5.42 -14.99 -15.63
N ASP A 372 -6.23 -16.06 -15.68
CA ASP A 372 -7.16 -16.38 -14.62
C ASP A 372 -6.43 -16.68 -13.29
N TYR A 373 -7.17 -16.98 -12.27
CA TYR A 373 -6.61 -17.40 -11.00
C TYR A 373 -7.25 -18.72 -10.56
N GLN A 374 -6.39 -19.69 -10.23
CA GLN A 374 -6.82 -20.95 -9.66
C GLN A 374 -5.91 -21.38 -8.50
N GLN A 375 -6.48 -21.56 -7.32
CA GLN A 375 -5.75 -22.13 -6.18
C GLN A 375 -5.44 -23.61 -6.44
N LEU A 376 -4.18 -24.02 -6.22
CA LEU A 376 -3.71 -25.40 -6.44
C LEU A 376 -3.40 -26.12 -5.14
N LEU A 377 -2.75 -25.46 -4.19
CA LEU A 377 -2.40 -25.98 -2.87
C LEU A 377 -2.52 -24.89 -1.83
N LEU A 378 -3.02 -25.22 -0.65
CA LEU A 378 -3.12 -24.31 0.46
C LEU A 378 -2.97 -25.03 1.79
N THR A 379 -2.01 -24.57 2.58
CA THR A 379 -1.82 -24.90 4.00
C THR A 379 -1.58 -23.62 4.78
N ASN A 380 -1.33 -23.70 6.06
CA ASN A 380 -0.98 -22.50 6.84
C ASN A 380 0.31 -21.84 6.32
N ARG A 381 1.28 -22.64 5.85
CA ARG A 381 2.63 -22.15 5.51
C ARG A 381 3.02 -22.30 4.05
N GLN A 382 2.24 -23.04 3.26
CA GLN A 382 2.48 -23.26 1.85
C GLN A 382 1.26 -22.84 1.03
N TYR A 383 1.54 -22.15 -0.07
CA TYR A 383 0.50 -21.73 -1.00
C TYR A 383 0.98 -21.86 -2.43
N ALA A 384 0.14 -22.45 -3.28
CA ALA A 384 0.37 -22.51 -4.70
C ALA A 384 -0.92 -22.19 -5.47
N PHE A 385 -0.75 -21.48 -6.58
CA PHE A 385 -1.84 -21.13 -7.50
C PHE A 385 -1.31 -21.05 -8.93
N SER A 386 -2.22 -21.11 -9.90
CA SER A 386 -1.91 -20.87 -11.30
C SER A 386 -2.57 -19.60 -11.82
N ARG A 387 -1.94 -19.03 -12.83
CA ARG A 387 -2.41 -17.96 -13.70
C ARG A 387 -2.32 -18.48 -15.13
N ASN A 388 -3.46 -18.55 -15.82
CA ASN A 388 -3.52 -19.19 -17.14
C ASN A 388 -4.09 -18.23 -18.17
N THR A 389 -3.42 -18.14 -19.30
CA THR A 389 -3.94 -17.60 -20.57
C THR A 389 -4.08 -18.75 -21.56
N GLN A 390 -4.50 -18.44 -22.78
CA GLN A 390 -4.54 -19.45 -23.86
C GLN A 390 -3.15 -19.99 -24.20
N ASP A 391 -2.12 -19.14 -24.12
CA ASP A 391 -0.78 -19.42 -24.64
C ASP A 391 0.28 -19.64 -23.54
N GLU A 392 -0.02 -19.30 -22.30
CA GLU A 392 0.95 -19.35 -21.21
C GLU A 392 0.29 -19.75 -19.89
N THR A 393 0.96 -20.61 -19.14
CA THR A 393 0.63 -20.97 -17.76
C THR A 393 1.77 -20.56 -16.84
N ALA A 394 1.44 -19.83 -15.78
CA ALA A 394 2.32 -19.57 -14.66
C ALA A 394 1.80 -20.31 -13.43
N ILE A 395 2.65 -21.13 -12.80
CA ILE A 395 2.40 -21.72 -11.49
C ILE A 395 3.28 -20.98 -10.49
N VAL A 396 2.69 -20.51 -9.40
CA VAL A 396 3.40 -19.81 -8.33
C VAL A 396 3.36 -20.69 -7.09
N THR A 397 4.52 -20.86 -6.46
CA THR A 397 4.66 -21.64 -5.22
C THR A 397 5.38 -20.80 -4.19
N VAL A 398 4.82 -20.68 -2.98
CA VAL A 398 5.44 -19.93 -1.87
C VAL A 398 5.40 -20.76 -0.59
N ASN A 399 6.45 -20.59 0.23
CA ASN A 399 6.65 -21.28 1.49
C ASN A 399 7.14 -20.27 2.54
N ASN A 400 6.38 -20.05 3.62
CA ASN A 400 6.79 -19.21 4.74
C ASN A 400 7.16 -20.02 6.00
N ASP A 401 7.51 -21.31 5.81
CA ASP A 401 8.09 -22.15 6.87
C ASP A 401 9.62 -21.97 6.91
N ASP A 402 10.21 -22.21 8.06
CA ASP A 402 11.67 -22.23 8.27
C ASP A 402 12.34 -23.51 7.71
N SER A 403 11.56 -24.41 7.13
CA SER A 403 12.00 -25.65 6.49
C SER A 403 11.58 -25.71 5.02
N ASP A 404 12.40 -26.34 4.21
CA ASP A 404 12.06 -26.66 2.82
C ASP A 404 10.79 -27.53 2.76
N TYR A 405 9.99 -27.35 1.74
CA TYR A 405 8.75 -28.10 1.55
C TYR A 405 8.61 -28.60 0.12
N VAL A 406 8.36 -29.91 -0.02
CA VAL A 406 8.09 -30.52 -1.33
C VAL A 406 6.61 -30.37 -1.66
N MET A 407 6.32 -29.60 -2.70
CA MET A 407 4.95 -29.42 -3.23
C MET A 407 4.74 -30.27 -4.45
N THR A 408 3.60 -30.97 -4.50
CA THR A 408 3.09 -31.59 -5.72
C THR A 408 1.82 -30.86 -6.11
N VAL A 409 1.84 -30.20 -7.28
CA VAL A 409 0.74 -29.36 -7.73
C VAL A 409 0.29 -29.74 -9.15
N PRO A 410 -1.01 -29.67 -9.45
CA PRO A 410 -1.52 -29.89 -10.80
C PRO A 410 -0.94 -28.87 -11.79
N CYS A 411 -0.63 -29.31 -13.00
CA CYS A 411 -0.05 -28.48 -14.05
C CYS A 411 -0.75 -28.61 -15.41
N GLY A 412 -1.92 -29.23 -15.44
CA GLY A 412 -2.67 -29.45 -16.67
C GLY A 412 -1.96 -30.40 -17.65
N ASN A 413 -1.96 -30.05 -18.92
CA ASN A 413 -1.37 -30.86 -20.00
C ASN A 413 0.06 -30.41 -20.36
N HIS A 414 0.63 -29.47 -19.64
CA HIS A 414 2.00 -29.01 -19.89
C HIS A 414 3.01 -30.07 -19.44
N THR A 415 4.14 -30.12 -20.12
CA THR A 415 5.14 -31.20 -19.93
C THR A 415 6.38 -30.70 -19.19
N VAL A 416 6.72 -29.44 -19.34
CA VAL A 416 7.93 -28.83 -18.75
C VAL A 416 7.62 -27.44 -18.24
N PHE A 417 8.20 -27.09 -17.10
CA PHE A 417 8.17 -25.78 -16.50
C PHE A 417 9.58 -25.32 -16.11
N TYR A 418 9.79 -24.02 -16.17
CA TYR A 418 11.05 -23.37 -15.84
C TYR A 418 10.85 -22.41 -14.67
N GLY A 419 11.63 -22.59 -13.59
CA GLY A 419 11.66 -21.70 -12.43
C GLY A 419 12.37 -20.40 -12.77
N MET A 420 11.65 -19.28 -12.75
CA MET A 420 12.17 -18.00 -13.21
C MET A 420 13.18 -17.36 -12.25
N LEU A 421 13.12 -17.71 -10.95
CA LEU A 421 14.04 -17.21 -9.93
C LEU A 421 15.25 -18.13 -9.74
N THR A 422 15.08 -19.44 -9.93
CA THR A 422 16.14 -20.43 -9.67
C THR A 422 16.79 -21.00 -10.93
N GLY A 423 16.16 -20.83 -12.09
CA GLY A 423 16.60 -21.46 -13.35
C GLY A 423 16.36 -22.98 -13.41
N GLN A 424 15.63 -23.56 -12.46
CA GLN A 424 15.35 -24.99 -12.45
C GLN A 424 14.37 -25.38 -13.55
N GLU A 425 14.63 -26.50 -14.20
CA GLU A 425 13.70 -27.14 -15.10
C GLU A 425 13.00 -28.31 -14.40
N VAL A 426 11.67 -28.38 -14.52
CA VAL A 426 10.85 -29.42 -13.91
C VAL A 426 9.95 -30.05 -14.97
N SER A 427 10.06 -31.37 -15.15
CA SER A 427 9.18 -32.13 -16.00
C SER A 427 7.91 -32.55 -15.26
N ALA A 428 6.76 -32.42 -15.93
CA ALA A 428 5.49 -32.90 -15.41
C ALA A 428 5.38 -34.41 -15.49
N VAL A 429 4.84 -35.02 -14.45
CA VAL A 429 4.55 -36.44 -14.37
C VAL A 429 3.07 -36.63 -14.01
N ASN A 430 2.33 -37.34 -14.86
CA ASN A 430 0.89 -37.58 -14.65
C ASN A 430 0.06 -36.30 -14.41
N GLY A 431 0.39 -35.19 -15.09
CA GLY A 431 -0.33 -33.91 -14.97
C GLY A 431 -0.01 -33.12 -13.70
N THR A 432 1.08 -33.44 -13.01
CA THR A 432 1.56 -32.70 -11.83
C THR A 432 3.05 -32.37 -11.96
N ILE A 433 3.49 -31.29 -11.35
CA ILE A 433 4.90 -31.00 -11.06
C ILE A 433 5.18 -31.23 -9.58
N CYS A 434 6.38 -31.76 -9.28
CA CYS A 434 6.87 -31.95 -7.92
C CYS A 434 8.11 -31.08 -7.72
N VAL A 435 8.02 -30.08 -6.83
CA VAL A 435 9.03 -29.05 -6.65
C VAL A 435 9.41 -28.90 -5.19
N ASN A 436 10.69 -28.69 -4.90
CA ASN A 436 11.17 -28.39 -3.57
C ASN A 436 11.26 -26.85 -3.39
N VAL A 437 10.34 -26.27 -2.64
CA VAL A 437 10.32 -24.85 -2.33
C VAL A 437 11.11 -24.61 -1.06
N LYS A 438 12.15 -23.79 -1.14
CA LYS A 438 13.03 -23.48 -0.02
C LYS A 438 12.29 -22.79 1.12
N ALA A 439 12.85 -22.88 2.31
CA ALA A 439 12.39 -22.13 3.48
C ALA A 439 12.28 -20.64 3.18
N ASN A 440 11.21 -20.00 3.63
CA ASN A 440 10.97 -18.55 3.48
C ASN A 440 11.20 -18.02 2.06
N SER A 441 10.71 -18.74 1.04
CA SER A 441 10.93 -18.42 -0.37
C SER A 441 9.70 -18.62 -1.24
N GLY A 442 9.84 -18.34 -2.51
CA GLY A 442 8.86 -18.66 -3.53
C GLY A 442 9.51 -18.83 -4.89
N GLU A 443 8.75 -19.40 -5.85
CA GLU A 443 9.17 -19.61 -7.22
C GLU A 443 8.01 -19.38 -8.19
N ILE A 444 8.34 -18.96 -9.41
CA ILE A 444 7.41 -18.72 -10.50
C ILE A 444 7.79 -19.68 -11.64
N TRP A 445 6.94 -20.66 -11.88
CA TRP A 445 7.15 -21.70 -12.89
C TRP A 445 6.39 -21.32 -14.17
N LEU A 446 7.12 -20.99 -15.24
CA LEU A 446 6.54 -20.67 -16.55
C LEU A 446 6.75 -21.81 -17.55
N THR A 447 5.82 -21.91 -18.52
CA THR A 447 5.91 -22.88 -19.61
C THR A 447 6.84 -22.44 -20.75
N ASN A 448 7.36 -21.22 -20.71
CA ASN A 448 8.24 -20.67 -21.73
C ASN A 448 9.62 -20.31 -21.14
N ALA A 449 10.67 -20.99 -21.64
CA ALA A 449 12.06 -20.77 -21.22
C ALA A 449 12.69 -19.48 -21.76
N ASP A 450 12.16 -18.91 -22.84
CA ASP A 450 12.73 -17.71 -23.49
C ASP A 450 12.67 -16.45 -22.58
N LYS A 451 12.05 -16.58 -21.41
CA LYS A 451 11.83 -15.50 -20.44
C LYS A 451 12.67 -15.63 -19.16
N LEU A 452 13.72 -16.46 -19.19
CA LEU A 452 14.56 -16.72 -18.01
C LEU A 452 15.36 -15.50 -17.58
N PHE A 453 15.05 -14.99 -16.39
CA PHE A 453 15.90 -14.12 -15.61
C PHE A 453 16.41 -14.92 -14.40
N VAL A 454 17.64 -15.39 -14.45
CA VAL A 454 18.26 -16.04 -13.31
C VAL A 454 18.83 -14.96 -12.40
N ALA A 455 18.18 -14.71 -11.27
CA ALA A 455 18.80 -14.03 -10.16
C ALA A 455 19.71 -15.05 -9.46
N ASP A 456 21.02 -14.92 -9.59
CA ASP A 456 21.95 -15.78 -8.86
C ASP A 456 21.90 -15.42 -7.35
N PRO A 457 21.32 -16.28 -6.49
CA PRO A 457 21.28 -16.02 -5.05
C PRO A 457 22.65 -16.11 -4.35
N ALA A 458 23.70 -16.52 -5.05
CA ALA A 458 25.02 -16.78 -4.51
C ALA A 458 26.12 -15.80 -4.96
N GLY A 459 25.79 -14.64 -5.59
CA GLY A 459 26.75 -13.58 -5.82
C GLY A 459 27.67 -13.78 -7.04
N GLY A 460 27.22 -14.53 -8.06
CA GLY A 460 27.87 -14.59 -9.37
C GLY A 460 27.24 -13.60 -10.35
N GLU A 461 28.03 -13.07 -11.26
CA GLU A 461 27.61 -12.09 -12.28
C GLU A 461 26.34 -12.54 -13.03
N ALA A 462 25.34 -11.67 -13.10
CA ALA A 462 24.15 -11.89 -13.91
C ALA A 462 24.52 -11.95 -15.39
N SER A 463 24.58 -13.13 -15.97
CA SER A 463 24.70 -13.27 -17.42
C SER A 463 23.30 -13.28 -18.04
N ALA A 464 22.94 -12.17 -18.65
CA ALA A 464 21.76 -12.08 -19.50
C ALA A 464 22.03 -12.89 -20.78
N LEU A 465 21.42 -14.05 -20.91
CA LEU A 465 21.36 -14.76 -22.19
C LEU A 465 20.19 -14.16 -22.99
N VAL A 466 20.46 -13.10 -23.74
CA VAL A 466 19.58 -12.64 -24.80
C VAL A 466 19.89 -13.49 -26.03
N THR A 467 19.03 -14.44 -26.36
CA THR A 467 19.04 -15.04 -27.70
C THR A 467 18.23 -14.15 -28.62
N ASP A 468 18.94 -13.36 -29.40
CA ASP A 468 18.39 -12.53 -30.47
C ASP A 468 17.96 -13.45 -31.62
N GLY A 469 16.67 -13.58 -31.85
CA GLY A 469 16.07 -14.30 -32.96
C GLY A 469 16.10 -13.48 -34.26
N GLY A 470 17.24 -13.34 -34.89
CA GLY A 470 17.38 -12.70 -36.19
C GLY A 470 17.40 -13.77 -37.30
N LYS A 471 16.49 -13.58 -38.25
CA LYS A 471 16.33 -14.38 -39.45
C LYS A 471 17.53 -14.33 -40.40
N ASP A 472 17.75 -15.46 -41.02
CA ASP A 472 18.61 -15.76 -42.17
C ASP A 472 18.80 -14.65 -43.21
N ASP A 473 20.07 -14.52 -43.66
CA ASP A 473 20.37 -14.55 -45.08
C ASP A 473 21.83 -15.01 -45.30
N ALA A 474 21.94 -16.01 -46.14
CA ALA A 474 23.17 -16.70 -46.55
C ALA A 474 23.98 -15.86 -47.53
N GLN A 475 25.29 -15.85 -47.40
CA GLN A 475 26.24 -16.14 -48.49
C GLN A 475 27.71 -16.07 -48.07
N GLY A 476 28.35 -17.16 -48.18
CA GLY A 476 29.68 -17.63 -48.39
C GLY A 476 30.88 -16.69 -48.43
N GLN A 477 31.96 -17.06 -47.77
CA GLN A 477 33.21 -17.40 -48.40
C GLN A 477 34.26 -17.97 -47.42
N GLN A 478 35.00 -18.93 -47.95
CA GLN A 478 36.08 -19.73 -47.37
C GLN A 478 37.30 -18.96 -46.89
N GLY A 479 37.94 -19.52 -45.86
CA GLY A 479 39.38 -19.61 -45.93
C GLY A 479 40.22 -19.25 -44.72
N LYS A 480 40.76 -20.26 -44.13
CA LYS A 480 42.13 -20.57 -43.67
C LYS A 480 42.32 -20.77 -42.15
N THR A 481 42.70 -22.00 -41.93
CA THR A 481 43.45 -22.58 -40.82
C THR A 481 44.68 -21.78 -40.42
N GLU A 482 44.95 -21.72 -39.10
CA GLU A 482 46.27 -22.02 -38.55
C GLU A 482 46.19 -22.46 -37.07
N GLN A 483 47.00 -23.48 -36.80
CA GLN A 483 47.24 -24.19 -35.55
C GLN A 483 48.11 -23.41 -34.58
N GLY A 484 48.01 -23.74 -33.29
CA GLY A 484 49.07 -23.43 -32.33
C GLY A 484 48.69 -23.58 -30.89
N THR A 485 48.79 -24.78 -30.35
CA THR A 485 49.56 -25.32 -29.23
C THR A 485 49.29 -24.78 -27.81
N THR A 486 48.72 -25.64 -27.01
CA THR A 486 49.13 -26.28 -25.73
C THR A 486 49.68 -25.45 -24.57
N ASP A 487 49.13 -25.78 -23.43
CA ASP A 487 49.79 -26.05 -22.12
C ASP A 487 49.64 -25.01 -21.04
N GLY A 488 49.20 -25.50 -19.87
CA GLY A 488 49.35 -24.81 -18.60
C GLY A 488 48.39 -25.20 -17.47
N MET A 489 48.26 -26.50 -17.22
CA MET A 489 47.70 -27.02 -15.99
C MET A 489 48.66 -26.72 -14.84
N LYS A 490 48.31 -25.81 -13.90
CA LYS A 490 49.02 -25.63 -12.65
C LYS A 490 48.32 -26.38 -11.52
N VAL A 491 48.98 -27.43 -11.06
CA VAL A 491 48.73 -28.18 -9.83
C VAL A 491 49.09 -27.29 -8.64
N LYS A 492 48.20 -27.07 -7.70
CA LYS A 492 48.46 -26.45 -6.39
C LYS A 492 49.35 -27.39 -5.56
N THR A 493 50.37 -26.83 -4.90
CA THR A 493 51.29 -27.55 -4.05
C THR A 493 50.75 -27.68 -2.63
N GLU A 494 51.10 -28.80 -1.96
CA GLU A 494 50.70 -29.21 -0.57
C GLU A 494 50.96 -28.14 0.51
N ALA A 495 51.67 -27.08 0.26
CA ALA A 495 51.93 -25.97 1.18
C ALA A 495 50.84 -24.92 1.27
N GLU A 496 49.83 -24.94 0.38
CA GLU A 496 48.66 -24.02 0.41
C GLU A 496 47.50 -24.64 1.17
N GLU A 497 47.39 -25.96 1.25
CA GLU A 497 46.38 -26.67 2.02
C GLU A 497 46.61 -26.65 3.53
N GLU A 498 47.88 -26.58 4.00
CA GLU A 498 48.23 -26.45 5.44
C GLU A 498 47.97 -25.06 6.02
N ARG A 499 47.85 -24.01 5.21
CA ARG A 499 47.53 -22.64 5.70
C ARG A 499 46.03 -22.44 5.94
N ASP A 500 45.17 -23.03 5.16
CA ASP A 500 43.71 -22.91 5.32
C ASP A 500 43.18 -23.74 6.49
N GLN A 501 43.87 -24.82 6.89
CA GLN A 501 43.55 -25.62 8.09
C GLN A 501 43.99 -24.96 9.40
N ALA A 502 45.06 -24.16 9.37
CA ALA A 502 45.58 -23.48 10.57
C ALA A 502 44.74 -22.22 10.94
N GLU A 503 44.01 -21.66 10.02
CA GLU A 503 43.11 -20.52 10.28
C GLU A 503 41.75 -20.94 10.79
N THR A 504 41.29 -22.13 10.42
CA THR A 504 40.04 -22.77 10.92
C THR A 504 40.14 -23.27 12.36
N ASP A 505 41.33 -23.70 12.80
CA ASP A 505 41.57 -24.17 14.18
C ASP A 505 41.80 -23.04 15.20
N ARG A 506 42.24 -21.86 14.76
CA ARG A 506 42.32 -20.66 15.62
C ARG A 506 40.97 -20.05 15.95
N THR A 507 39.95 -20.26 15.13
CA THR A 507 38.59 -19.77 15.37
C THR A 507 37.80 -20.69 16.33
N ARG A 508 38.23 -21.94 16.50
CA ARG A 508 37.61 -22.91 17.45
C ARG A 508 38.14 -22.86 18.87
N GLN A 509 39.27 -22.23 19.13
CA GLN A 509 39.86 -22.14 20.46
C GLN A 509 39.45 -20.92 21.29
N ASN A 510 38.67 -19.99 20.74
CA ASN A 510 38.20 -18.81 21.48
C ASN A 510 36.74 -18.88 21.97
N CYS A 511 36.08 -20.02 21.87
CA CYS A 511 34.74 -20.24 22.43
C CYS A 511 34.71 -21.54 23.28
N GLY A 512 35.41 -21.53 24.39
CA GLY A 512 35.36 -22.63 25.32
C GLY A 512 35.89 -22.23 26.69
N MET A 513 34.96 -22.10 27.64
CA MET A 513 35.05 -22.17 29.11
C MET A 513 33.81 -21.43 29.63
N GLU A 514 32.88 -21.98 30.39
CA GLU A 514 32.98 -22.94 31.51
C GLU A 514 31.68 -23.75 31.63
N ALA A 515 31.83 -25.03 31.80
CA ALA A 515 30.81 -25.92 32.34
C ALA A 515 31.21 -26.24 33.79
N GLY A 516 30.36 -25.87 34.74
CA GLY A 516 30.48 -26.23 36.15
C GLY A 516 29.25 -26.98 36.63
N THR A 517 29.47 -28.20 36.98
CA THR A 517 28.56 -29.23 37.54
C THR A 517 28.19 -29.01 39.00
N GLY A 518 26.97 -29.44 39.37
CA GLY A 518 26.54 -29.76 40.74
C GLY A 518 25.25 -29.08 41.11
N GLY A 519 24.13 -29.72 41.42
CA GLY A 519 23.91 -30.80 42.30
C GLY A 519 22.57 -30.47 43.02
N MET A 520 21.73 -31.43 43.14
CA MET A 520 20.41 -31.53 43.78
C MET A 520 20.23 -30.77 45.11
N GLY A 521 18.98 -30.29 45.37
CA GLY A 521 18.51 -29.99 46.71
C GLY A 521 17.08 -29.44 46.73
N ALA A 522 16.14 -30.27 47.09
CA ALA A 522 14.75 -29.93 47.42
C ALA A 522 14.66 -29.16 48.75
N GLY A 523 13.66 -28.28 48.88
CA GLY A 523 13.33 -27.71 50.18
C GLY A 523 12.37 -26.53 50.12
N SER A 524 11.21 -26.81 50.49
CA SER A 524 9.98 -26.18 50.90
C SER A 524 10.02 -24.80 51.61
N CYS A 525 8.90 -24.10 51.44
CA CYS A 525 8.13 -23.30 52.42
C CYS A 525 8.65 -21.96 52.98
N GLY A 526 7.76 -21.02 52.95
CA GLY A 526 7.60 -20.05 54.03
C GLY A 526 7.58 -18.58 53.62
N ASP A 527 6.44 -18.04 53.37
CA ASP A 527 5.64 -17.10 54.17
C ASP A 527 6.25 -15.72 54.54
N ARG A 528 5.48 -14.73 54.15
CA ARG A 528 5.13 -13.46 54.85
C ARG A 528 6.09 -12.29 54.96
N THR A 529 5.50 -11.21 54.54
CA THR A 529 5.19 -9.95 55.28
C THR A 529 6.06 -8.74 55.00
N GLU A 530 5.29 -7.71 54.75
CA GLU A 530 5.36 -6.32 55.23
C GLU A 530 6.15 -5.25 54.48
N LEU A 531 5.33 -4.30 54.01
CA LEU A 531 5.66 -2.88 53.83
C LEU A 531 6.11 -2.22 55.14
N PRO A 532 6.83 -1.11 55.14
CA PRO A 532 6.16 0.16 55.39
C PRO A 532 6.68 1.37 54.57
N GLU A 533 5.75 2.21 54.26
CA GLU A 533 5.61 3.67 54.40
C GLU A 533 6.84 4.48 54.85
N THR A 534 7.10 5.64 54.29
CA THR A 534 6.66 6.98 54.65
C THR A 534 7.55 8.08 54.03
N CYS A 535 6.86 9.15 53.58
CA CYS A 535 7.12 10.61 53.83
C CYS A 535 8.41 11.22 53.26
N THR A 536 8.45 12.42 52.77
CA THR A 536 7.71 13.70 52.82
C THR A 536 8.33 14.73 51.88
N GLU A 537 7.50 15.62 51.41
CA GLU A 537 7.56 17.09 51.29
C GLU A 537 8.59 17.72 50.33
N ALA A 538 8.35 18.84 49.67
CA ALA A 538 7.35 19.88 49.64
C ALA A 538 7.63 20.85 48.48
N GLY A 539 6.63 21.60 48.10
CA GLY A 539 6.86 22.99 47.66
C GLY A 539 6.21 23.37 46.32
N ASN A 540 4.96 23.77 46.34
CA ASN A 540 4.40 25.13 46.18
C ASN A 540 4.83 25.88 44.91
N THR A 541 3.91 26.41 44.08
CA THR A 541 2.92 27.48 44.32
C THR A 541 1.99 27.70 43.13
N LYS A 542 0.67 27.83 43.41
CA LYS A 542 -0.34 28.83 42.98
C LYS A 542 -0.57 29.07 41.47
N GLY A 543 -1.76 29.18 40.96
CA GLY A 543 -3.05 29.40 41.58
C GLY A 543 -4.10 29.83 40.52
N ALA A 544 -5.35 29.74 40.96
CA ALA A 544 -6.58 30.39 40.54
C ALA A 544 -7.24 29.91 39.25
N GLY A 545 -8.39 29.29 39.13
CA GLY A 545 -9.60 29.34 39.99
C GLY A 545 -10.56 30.43 39.56
N TYR A 546 -11.60 30.09 38.78
CA TYR A 546 -12.88 30.77 38.85
C TYR A 546 -14.01 29.82 38.44
N GLU A 547 -14.75 29.38 39.46
CA GLU A 547 -16.16 29.01 39.35
C GLU A 547 -16.98 30.30 39.28
N GLN A 548 -18.08 30.31 38.56
CA GLN A 548 -19.32 30.91 39.08
C GLN A 548 -20.57 30.33 38.41
N GLN A 549 -21.41 29.81 39.27
CA GLN A 549 -22.84 29.59 39.15
C GLN A 549 -23.61 30.92 39.02
N GLY A 550 -24.78 30.86 38.43
CA GLY A 550 -25.73 31.97 38.55
C GLY A 550 -27.05 31.71 37.83
N ASN A 551 -27.99 31.23 38.58
CA ASN A 551 -29.43 31.07 38.36
C ASN A 551 -30.19 32.32 37.88
N ALA A 552 -31.28 32.04 37.17
CA ALA A 552 -32.68 32.36 37.50
C ALA A 552 -33.48 33.29 36.57
N LYS A 553 -34.59 32.70 36.11
CA LYS A 553 -35.98 33.22 36.12
C LYS A 553 -36.36 34.36 35.17
N ASP A 554 -37.26 34.12 34.35
CA ASP A 554 -38.73 33.98 34.39
C ASP A 554 -39.48 35.14 33.72
N THR A 555 -40.58 34.78 33.14
CA THR A 555 -41.80 35.48 32.66
C THR A 555 -41.90 35.57 31.14
N GLY A 556 -42.78 34.92 30.45
CA GLY A 556 -44.21 34.68 30.62
C GLY A 556 -44.98 35.54 29.62
N CYS A 557 -45.58 34.95 28.60
CA CYS A 557 -46.92 35.36 28.16
C CYS A 557 -47.51 34.37 27.14
N GLU A 558 -48.76 34.08 27.38
CA GLU A 558 -49.67 33.10 26.88
C GLU A 558 -50.11 33.29 25.41
N GLN A 559 -50.35 32.17 24.80
CA GLN A 559 -51.28 31.49 23.91
C GLN A 559 -52.38 32.30 23.17
N PRO A 560 -53.13 31.75 22.13
CA PRO A 560 -53.54 30.36 21.97
C PRO A 560 -53.58 29.78 20.53
N GLY A 561 -53.42 28.48 20.42
CA GLY A 561 -54.36 27.48 20.00
C GLY A 561 -54.36 27.04 18.53
N ASN A 562 -54.01 25.82 18.22
CA ASN A 562 -54.96 24.78 17.84
C ASN A 562 -54.29 23.43 17.51
N ALA A 563 -54.97 22.44 17.94
CA ALA A 563 -54.72 21.02 18.02
C ALA A 563 -54.38 20.31 16.70
N LYS A 564 -53.61 19.25 16.84
CA LYS A 564 -53.56 17.89 16.29
C LYS A 564 -52.19 17.49 15.76
N GLY A 565 -51.64 16.46 16.40
CA GLY A 565 -50.45 15.75 15.94
C GLY A 565 -49.71 15.05 17.09
N ALA A 566 -50.40 14.18 17.84
CA ALA A 566 -49.73 13.22 18.73
C ALA A 566 -49.11 12.11 17.86
N GLY A 567 -47.82 11.86 18.01
CA GLY A 567 -47.27 10.62 17.52
C GLY A 567 -45.85 10.60 16.95
N TYR A 568 -44.95 11.57 17.29
CA TYR A 568 -43.58 11.48 16.80
C TYR A 568 -42.46 11.80 17.82
N GLU A 569 -42.75 12.16 19.05
CA GLU A 569 -41.73 12.51 20.04
C GLU A 569 -41.22 11.35 20.92
N GLN A 570 -41.78 10.13 20.82
CA GLN A 570 -41.28 8.98 21.57
C GLN A 570 -40.32 8.06 20.80
N GLN A 571 -40.15 8.25 19.50
CA GLN A 571 -39.16 7.46 18.72
C GLN A 571 -37.76 8.05 18.67
N GLY A 572 -37.57 9.34 18.91
CA GLY A 572 -36.24 9.99 18.94
C GLY A 572 -35.41 9.53 20.13
N ASN A 573 -35.94 9.58 21.33
CA ASN A 573 -35.21 9.22 22.55
C ASN A 573 -34.84 7.72 22.64
N ALA A 574 -35.65 6.83 22.10
CA ALA A 574 -35.35 5.39 22.13
C ALA A 574 -34.22 5.03 21.14
N ASN A 575 -34.07 5.75 20.04
CA ASN A 575 -32.98 5.57 19.10
C ASN A 575 -31.66 6.13 19.63
N ASP A 576 -31.68 7.30 20.29
CA ASP A 576 -30.48 7.90 20.88
C ASP A 576 -29.93 7.07 22.04
N GLU A 577 -30.81 6.55 22.92
CA GLU A 577 -30.43 5.64 23.99
C GLU A 577 -29.90 4.28 23.45
N ALA A 578 -30.45 3.81 22.32
CA ALA A 578 -29.97 2.61 21.66
C ALA A 578 -28.58 2.82 21.02
N HIS A 579 -28.31 3.99 20.44
CA HIS A 579 -27.01 4.36 19.90
C HIS A 579 -25.94 4.49 20.99
N GLU A 580 -26.24 5.19 22.10
CA GLU A 580 -25.32 5.28 23.23
C GLU A 580 -25.01 3.93 23.90
N ALA A 581 -26.01 3.04 23.96
CA ALA A 581 -25.81 1.68 24.47
C ALA A 581 -24.94 0.84 23.53
N MET A 582 -25.07 1.04 22.22
CA MET A 582 -24.28 0.39 21.20
C MET A 582 -22.81 0.87 21.23
N ASP A 583 -22.58 2.17 21.34
CA ASP A 583 -21.22 2.74 21.43
C ASP A 583 -20.51 2.25 22.69
N ARG A 584 -21.20 2.20 23.86
CA ARG A 584 -20.64 1.62 25.08
C ARG A 584 -20.29 0.13 24.93
N ALA A 585 -21.15 -0.66 24.30
CA ALA A 585 -20.87 -2.08 24.06
C ALA A 585 -19.68 -2.30 23.11
N LEU A 586 -19.55 -1.43 22.11
CA LEU A 586 -18.44 -1.45 21.16
C LEU A 586 -17.10 -1.09 21.84
N ASP A 587 -17.09 -0.03 22.66
CA ASP A 587 -15.92 0.42 23.41
C ASP A 587 -15.47 -0.65 24.41
N GLU A 588 -16.41 -1.27 25.12
CA GLU A 588 -16.11 -2.37 26.03
C GLU A 588 -15.59 -3.64 25.32
N ALA A 589 -16.06 -3.94 24.10
CA ALA A 589 -15.58 -5.05 23.31
C ALA A 589 -14.19 -4.74 22.72
N PHE A 590 -13.94 -3.49 22.33
CA PHE A 590 -12.66 -3.01 21.84
C PHE A 590 -11.58 -3.05 22.94
N GLU A 591 -11.88 -2.54 24.14
CA GLU A 591 -10.99 -2.59 25.31
C GLU A 591 -10.62 -4.02 25.69
N ARG A 592 -11.56 -4.96 25.55
CA ARG A 592 -11.33 -6.37 25.84
C ARG A 592 -10.52 -7.10 24.76
N GLY A 593 -10.36 -6.51 23.54
CA GLY A 593 -9.61 -7.10 22.42
C GLY A 593 -10.11 -8.49 22.00
N LYS A 594 -11.34 -8.86 22.34
CA LYS A 594 -11.89 -10.20 22.13
C LYS A 594 -12.93 -10.19 21.01
N ILE A 595 -12.68 -10.96 19.96
CA ILE A 595 -13.64 -11.24 18.87
C ILE A 595 -14.99 -11.72 19.44
N ALA A 596 -14.99 -12.58 20.45
CA ALA A 596 -16.19 -13.05 21.10
C ALA A 596 -17.05 -11.91 21.71
N GLY A 597 -16.42 -10.89 22.29
CA GLY A 597 -17.14 -9.72 22.82
C GLY A 597 -17.84 -8.90 21.74
N LEU A 598 -17.20 -8.76 20.56
CA LEU A 598 -17.82 -8.11 19.39
C LEU A 598 -18.97 -8.93 18.81
N GLN A 599 -18.83 -10.25 18.72
CA GLN A 599 -19.87 -11.16 18.26
C GLN A 599 -21.10 -11.10 19.18
N GLU A 600 -20.91 -11.13 20.51
CA GLU A 600 -21.97 -10.97 21.49
C GLU A 600 -22.66 -9.61 21.40
N ALA A 601 -21.90 -8.51 21.23
CA ALA A 601 -22.47 -7.18 21.07
C ALA A 601 -23.33 -7.06 19.80
N ILE A 602 -22.85 -7.61 18.68
CA ILE A 602 -23.60 -7.65 17.40
C ILE A 602 -24.91 -8.43 17.58
N LEU A 603 -24.87 -9.61 18.18
CA LEU A 603 -26.06 -10.42 18.41
C LEU A 603 -27.07 -9.70 19.31
N ALA A 604 -26.62 -9.04 20.38
CA ALA A 604 -27.47 -8.27 21.26
C ALA A 604 -28.17 -7.09 20.54
N ILE A 605 -27.45 -6.39 19.64
CA ILE A 605 -28.00 -5.31 18.81
C ILE A 605 -29.05 -5.87 17.83
N MET A 606 -28.73 -6.97 17.17
CA MET A 606 -29.62 -7.61 16.20
C MET A 606 -30.89 -8.11 16.87
N GLU A 607 -30.80 -8.72 18.06
CA GLU A 607 -31.94 -9.20 18.86
C GLU A 607 -32.84 -8.05 19.33
N ARG A 608 -32.26 -6.93 19.72
CA ARG A 608 -32.98 -5.73 20.14
C ARG A 608 -33.77 -5.09 18.99
N ASN A 609 -33.23 -5.16 17.78
CA ASN A 609 -33.86 -4.60 16.57
C ASN A 609 -34.90 -5.55 15.93
N GLY A 610 -35.08 -6.76 16.45
CA GLY A 610 -36.09 -7.75 16.05
C GLY A 610 -35.71 -8.57 14.80
N ASN A 611 -36.10 -9.87 14.80
CA ASN A 611 -35.93 -10.81 13.67
C ASN A 611 -34.50 -11.35 13.38
N VAL A 612 -33.82 -11.84 14.40
CA VAL A 612 -32.59 -12.61 14.21
C VAL A 612 -32.89 -14.04 13.80
N THR A 613 -32.42 -14.44 12.62
CA THR A 613 -32.54 -15.84 12.16
C THR A 613 -31.32 -16.64 12.63
N ASP A 614 -31.44 -17.98 12.69
CA ASP A 614 -30.33 -18.87 13.03
C ASP A 614 -29.15 -18.71 12.05
N ARG A 615 -29.45 -18.43 10.78
CA ARG A 615 -28.42 -18.14 9.78
C ARG A 615 -27.63 -16.86 10.10
N MET A 616 -28.31 -15.80 10.52
CA MET A 616 -27.66 -14.54 10.92
C MET A 616 -26.78 -14.73 12.17
N ARG A 617 -27.21 -15.56 13.14
CA ARG A 617 -26.37 -15.92 14.29
C ARG A 617 -25.11 -16.65 13.84
N GLN A 618 -25.26 -17.62 12.93
CA GLN A 618 -24.14 -18.38 12.40
C GLN A 618 -23.17 -17.47 11.64
N ASP A 619 -23.66 -16.56 10.80
CA ASP A 619 -22.82 -15.59 10.05
C ASP A 619 -22.02 -14.69 11.01
N VAL A 620 -22.58 -14.32 12.19
CA VAL A 620 -21.84 -13.56 13.22
C VAL A 620 -20.76 -14.42 13.87
N TYR A 621 -21.07 -15.67 14.22
CA TYR A 621 -20.08 -16.57 14.86
C TYR A 621 -18.98 -17.03 13.90
N ASP A 622 -19.30 -17.19 12.61
CA ASP A 622 -18.33 -17.56 11.59
C ASP A 622 -17.38 -16.39 11.24
N ASN A 623 -17.75 -15.15 11.60
CA ASN A 623 -16.92 -14.00 11.38
C ASN A 623 -15.94 -13.79 12.55
N VAL A 624 -14.69 -14.18 12.33
CA VAL A 624 -13.61 -14.11 13.32
C VAL A 624 -12.69 -12.88 13.14
N TYR A 625 -13.06 -11.95 12.25
CA TYR A 625 -12.23 -10.78 11.95
C TYR A 625 -12.76 -9.55 12.69
N HIS A 626 -11.97 -9.02 13.62
CA HIS A 626 -12.27 -7.86 14.44
C HIS A 626 -12.81 -6.67 13.62
N ASP A 627 -12.10 -6.26 12.57
CA ASP A 627 -12.48 -5.08 11.77
C ASP A 627 -13.77 -5.30 10.96
N SER A 628 -14.04 -6.54 10.54
CA SER A 628 -15.29 -6.91 9.88
C SER A 628 -16.47 -6.81 10.85
N LEU A 629 -16.30 -7.27 12.09
CA LEU A 629 -17.31 -7.18 13.14
C LEU A 629 -17.56 -5.73 13.55
N VAL A 630 -16.53 -4.91 13.70
CA VAL A 630 -16.64 -3.46 13.99
C VAL A 630 -17.39 -2.74 12.85
N ASN A 631 -17.09 -3.06 11.60
CA ASN A 631 -17.78 -2.45 10.46
C ASN A 631 -19.24 -2.92 10.37
N TRP A 632 -19.52 -4.15 10.75
CA TRP A 632 -20.90 -4.66 10.81
C TRP A 632 -21.70 -3.90 11.87
N VAL A 633 -21.14 -3.67 13.07
CA VAL A 633 -21.80 -2.84 14.09
C VAL A 633 -22.08 -1.42 13.57
N LYS A 634 -21.11 -0.81 12.86
CA LYS A 634 -21.28 0.52 12.26
C LYS A 634 -22.38 0.58 11.19
N SER A 635 -22.68 -0.54 10.52
CA SER A 635 -23.74 -0.62 9.50
C SER A 635 -25.16 -0.58 10.07
N PHE A 636 -25.32 -0.76 11.37
CA PHE A 636 -26.62 -0.61 12.07
C PHE A 636 -26.95 0.87 12.42
N ARG A 637 -26.05 1.79 12.12
CA ARG A 637 -26.29 3.24 12.22
C ARG A 637 -26.98 3.82 10.94
#